data_5c81339920f52f579de9b982e18c5975
#
_entry.id   5c81339920f52f579de9b982e18c5975
#
_cell.length_a   1.000
_cell.length_b   1.000
_cell.length_c   1.000
_cell.angle_alpha   90.00
_cell.angle_beta   90.00
_cell.angle_gamma   90.00
#
_symmetry.space_group_name_H-M   'P 1'
#
loop_
_entity.id
_entity.type
_entity.pdbx_description
1 polymer ?
#
loop_
_entity_poly.entity_id
_entity_poly.type
_entity_poly.pdbx_seq_one_letter_code
_entity_poly.pdbx_strand_id
1 'polypeptide(L)'
;MLMMALSVAVLANAQRENNGYPIGQVPFTSVKVTDSFWGQRLKASRDVTIPLAFSKCEETGRYTNFERAANPSDDYSVEGFSFDDTDPYKTIEGASYSLQTFPDKKLENYIDSVLDIIAKAQEPDGYLYTSRTMNPKHPHKWSGANRWEKEEELSHELYNLGHMLEGAIAHYQATGSRKFLDIAVKYADCVCREVGPNEGQACVVSGHQIAEMALCKLYVLTGEKKYLDEAKFLLDYRGKTKIKQEYSQSHLPVVDQKEAVGHAVRAAYMYAGMADVAALTGDSSYVGAIDNIWQNIVSKKLYITGGIGSTNRGEAFGANYELPNMSAYCETCAAIGNVYVNYRLFLLYGESKYYDILERTLYNGLISGVSLDGGAFFYPNPLESMGQHQRQPWFGCACCPSNISRFIPSLPGYIYAVNNKDVYVNLFMGNTADLTVGGKSVTIRQETQYPWDGDIEVNIDKNKAGEWTLKVRIPGWVRNQTVPSDLYFYTNNVHPEYSITVNGEDGEGSVTEDGYYSVTRKWKNGDIVRIHFDMLPRTVKANSKVEADQGFVAIERGPIVYCAEWPDNDFDIMAALVNQNPEMSVSDGEINASSGGSYPIKTITTDAQVLGLDSSGRLTADDVKMKLIPYYAWNHRGAGKMRVWLSHDLKTITLSLPETLASGSSVKASSKMAATSALNDRLVPSNETDRSIPYAHWGSKTGTTEWISYTFPAKSKVSRCTVYWYDDEPWGECRVPDSWRIYYKDSDGTWKPVEGADEYSTGKGIANTVNFDPIETTSLKLEVDLPKDNTSGIFEWAVD
;
A
#
# COMPACT_ATOMS: atom_id res chain seq x y z
N MET A 1 19.65 -36.23 8.60
CA MET A 1 19.56 -35.70 7.23
C MET A 1 18.59 -36.51 6.33
N LEU A 2 18.65 -37.81 6.26
CA LEU A 2 17.74 -38.60 5.40
C LEU A 2 16.28 -38.57 5.89
N MET A 3 16.01 -38.60 7.22
CA MET A 3 14.66 -38.45 7.80
C MET A 3 14.08 -37.08 7.65
N MET A 4 14.89 -36.00 7.74
CA MET A 4 14.44 -34.60 7.48
C MET A 4 14.09 -34.38 6.01
N ALA A 5 14.88 -34.93 5.08
CA ALA A 5 14.59 -34.83 3.66
C ALA A 5 13.32 -35.62 3.24
N LEU A 6 13.06 -36.78 3.89
CA LEU A 6 11.84 -37.55 3.65
C LEU A 6 10.60 -36.82 4.23
N SER A 7 10.70 -36.21 5.41
CA SER A 7 9.58 -35.48 6.04
C SER A 7 9.24 -34.22 5.25
N VAL A 8 10.22 -33.48 4.73
CA VAL A 8 10.01 -32.32 3.87
C VAL A 8 9.39 -32.70 2.52
N ALA A 9 9.84 -33.84 1.93
CA ALA A 9 9.26 -34.34 0.67
C ALA A 9 7.83 -34.86 0.83
N VAL A 10 7.51 -35.48 1.96
CA VAL A 10 6.16 -35.95 2.28
C VAL A 10 5.23 -34.77 2.59
N LEU A 11 5.70 -33.74 3.31
CA LEU A 11 4.97 -32.51 3.55
C LEU A 11 4.71 -31.72 2.26
N ALA A 12 5.69 -31.62 1.36
CA ALA A 12 5.52 -30.97 0.06
C ALA A 12 4.51 -31.71 -0.85
N ASN A 13 4.43 -33.04 -0.78
CA ASN A 13 3.42 -33.81 -1.50
C ASN A 13 2.04 -33.69 -0.86
N ALA A 14 1.93 -33.71 0.48
CA ALA A 14 0.67 -33.51 1.19
C ALA A 14 0.11 -32.09 0.98
N GLN A 15 0.97 -31.09 0.91
CA GLN A 15 0.60 -29.73 0.59
C GLN A 15 0.00 -29.61 -0.82
N ARG A 16 0.48 -30.39 -1.79
CA ARG A 16 -0.06 -30.42 -3.16
C ARG A 16 -1.40 -31.13 -3.26
N GLU A 17 -1.56 -32.27 -2.60
CA GLU A 17 -2.80 -33.08 -2.64
C GLU A 17 -3.96 -32.40 -1.92
N ASN A 18 -3.68 -31.60 -0.89
CA ASN A 18 -4.69 -30.91 -0.07
C ASN A 18 -4.94 -29.45 -0.44
N ASN A 19 -4.23 -28.88 -1.43
CA ASN A 19 -4.35 -27.47 -1.82
C ASN A 19 -5.72 -27.16 -2.48
N GLY A 20 -6.37 -28.15 -3.12
CA GLY A 20 -7.67 -27.97 -3.77
C GLY A 20 -7.65 -27.14 -5.05
N TYR A 21 -6.65 -26.33 -5.29
CA TYR A 21 -6.54 -25.50 -6.49
C TYR A 21 -6.15 -26.35 -7.72
N PRO A 22 -6.72 -26.04 -8.92
CA PRO A 22 -6.31 -26.68 -10.17
C PRO A 22 -4.84 -26.43 -10.51
N ILE A 23 -4.33 -25.25 -10.14
CA ILE A 23 -2.95 -24.84 -10.40
C ILE A 23 -2.18 -24.78 -9.09
N GLY A 24 -1.04 -25.45 -9.04
CA GLY A 24 -0.22 -25.52 -7.85
C GLY A 24 0.71 -24.31 -7.70
N GLN A 25 0.75 -23.76 -6.51
CA GLN A 25 1.71 -22.75 -6.10
C GLN A 25 3.14 -23.31 -6.11
N VAL A 26 4.09 -22.54 -6.62
CA VAL A 26 5.51 -22.82 -6.43
C VAL A 26 5.96 -22.23 -5.08
N PRO A 27 6.54 -23.03 -4.17
CA PRO A 27 6.99 -22.51 -2.88
C PRO A 27 8.04 -21.41 -3.04
N PHE A 28 7.95 -20.35 -2.24
CA PHE A 28 8.98 -19.30 -2.22
C PHE A 28 10.38 -19.82 -1.93
N THR A 29 10.49 -20.94 -1.22
CA THR A 29 11.74 -21.64 -0.92
C THR A 29 12.43 -22.25 -2.14
N SER A 30 11.70 -22.37 -3.25
CA SER A 30 12.21 -22.95 -4.52
C SER A 30 12.72 -21.88 -5.49
N VAL A 31 12.58 -20.59 -5.19
CA VAL A 31 12.91 -19.49 -6.12
C VAL A 31 13.85 -18.50 -5.46
N LYS A 32 14.95 -18.18 -6.15
CA LYS A 32 15.94 -17.21 -5.71
C LYS A 32 16.02 -16.06 -6.70
N VAL A 33 15.57 -14.88 -6.30
CA VAL A 33 15.62 -13.65 -7.10
C VAL A 33 17.03 -13.09 -7.16
N THR A 34 17.45 -12.64 -8.35
CA THR A 34 18.82 -12.17 -8.64
C THR A 34 18.85 -10.85 -9.43
N ASP A 35 17.71 -10.29 -9.84
CA ASP A 35 17.67 -9.06 -10.65
C ASP A 35 18.04 -7.79 -9.87
N SER A 36 18.21 -6.68 -10.60
CA SER A 36 18.58 -5.40 -10.03
C SER A 36 17.38 -4.61 -9.49
N PHE A 37 16.17 -4.83 -10.00
CA PHE A 37 14.97 -4.08 -9.59
C PHE A 37 14.39 -4.64 -8.27
N TRP A 38 14.05 -5.94 -8.24
CA TRP A 38 13.49 -6.59 -7.06
C TRP A 38 14.57 -6.96 -6.04
N GLY A 39 15.77 -7.30 -6.50
CA GLY A 39 16.91 -7.61 -5.62
C GLY A 39 17.29 -6.44 -4.71
N GLN A 40 17.22 -5.19 -5.21
CA GLN A 40 17.42 -4.00 -4.37
C GLN A 40 16.34 -3.85 -3.30
N ARG A 41 15.07 -4.13 -3.64
CA ARG A 41 13.94 -4.06 -2.70
C ARG A 41 13.98 -5.16 -1.64
N LEU A 42 14.32 -6.37 -2.05
CA LEU A 42 14.54 -7.48 -1.11
C LEU A 42 15.70 -7.17 -0.14
N LYS A 43 16.76 -6.55 -0.67
CA LYS A 43 17.89 -6.10 0.17
C LYS A 43 17.49 -4.97 1.13
N ALA A 44 16.76 -3.95 0.65
CA ALA A 44 16.24 -2.87 1.50
C ALA A 44 15.29 -3.42 2.58
N SER A 45 14.44 -4.39 2.23
CA SER A 45 13.57 -5.06 3.21
C SER A 45 14.39 -5.78 4.29
N ARG A 46 15.42 -6.54 3.91
CA ARG A 46 16.33 -7.22 4.86
C ARG A 46 17.10 -6.24 5.74
N ASP A 47 17.71 -5.22 5.13
CA ASP A 47 18.70 -4.37 5.79
C ASP A 47 18.06 -3.22 6.58
N VAL A 48 16.85 -2.79 6.20
CA VAL A 48 16.18 -1.61 6.74
C VAL A 48 14.79 -1.91 7.26
N THR A 49 13.86 -2.39 6.41
CA THR A 49 12.43 -2.49 6.77
C THR A 49 12.19 -3.47 7.92
N ILE A 50 12.75 -4.68 7.85
CA ILE A 50 12.57 -5.71 8.89
C ILE A 50 13.24 -5.30 10.21
N PRO A 51 14.52 -4.84 10.24
CA PRO A 51 15.13 -4.33 11.46
C PRO A 51 14.37 -3.14 12.08
N LEU A 52 13.90 -2.19 11.26
CA LEU A 52 13.08 -1.08 11.71
C LEU A 52 11.79 -1.57 12.36
N ALA A 53 11.08 -2.52 11.73
CA ALA A 53 9.83 -3.07 12.26
C ALA A 53 10.03 -3.76 13.62
N PHE A 54 11.10 -4.53 13.79
CA PHE A 54 11.45 -5.11 15.09
C PHE A 54 11.80 -4.05 16.14
N SER A 55 12.61 -3.04 15.79
CA SER A 55 12.93 -1.93 16.69
C SER A 55 11.68 -1.19 17.13
N LYS A 56 10.72 -0.97 16.22
CA LYS A 56 9.45 -0.33 16.54
C LYS A 56 8.56 -1.20 17.43
N CYS A 57 8.54 -2.50 17.26
CA CYS A 57 7.83 -3.41 18.17
C CYS A 57 8.38 -3.29 19.60
N GLU A 58 9.69 -3.13 19.76
CA GLU A 58 10.33 -2.91 21.08
C GLU A 58 10.01 -1.51 21.62
N GLU A 59 10.32 -0.46 20.86
CA GLU A 59 10.17 0.95 21.26
C GLU A 59 8.73 1.34 21.63
N THR A 60 7.73 0.72 20.98
CA THR A 60 6.32 1.06 21.15
C THR A 60 5.56 0.06 22.03
N GLY A 61 6.28 -0.77 22.79
CA GLY A 61 5.72 -1.60 23.86
C GLY A 61 5.03 -2.89 23.41
N ARG A 62 5.16 -3.33 22.12
CA ARG A 62 4.55 -4.58 21.66
C ARG A 62 5.05 -5.79 22.45
N TYR A 63 6.37 -5.86 22.70
CA TYR A 63 6.95 -6.93 23.54
C TYR A 63 6.58 -6.80 25.01
N THR A 64 6.52 -5.57 25.53
CA THR A 64 6.06 -5.27 26.88
C THR A 64 4.65 -5.78 27.14
N ASN A 65 3.74 -5.72 26.14
CA ASN A 65 2.40 -6.26 26.26
C ASN A 65 2.42 -7.78 26.46
N PHE A 66 3.26 -8.54 25.76
CA PHE A 66 3.44 -9.98 25.96
C PHE A 66 4.05 -10.29 27.35
N GLU A 67 5.05 -9.53 27.80
CA GLU A 67 5.67 -9.69 29.12
C GLU A 67 4.66 -9.44 30.24
N ARG A 68 3.80 -8.42 30.10
CA ARG A 68 2.70 -8.14 31.03
C ARG A 68 1.65 -9.24 31.01
N ALA A 69 1.30 -9.75 29.85
CA ALA A 69 0.35 -10.86 29.72
C ALA A 69 0.88 -12.17 30.34
N ALA A 70 2.20 -12.38 30.32
CA ALA A 70 2.83 -13.52 31.00
C ALA A 70 2.73 -13.45 32.54
N ASN A 71 2.54 -12.26 33.11
CA ASN A 71 2.42 -12.03 34.57
C ASN A 71 1.32 -10.99 34.84
N PRO A 72 0.01 -11.34 34.71
CA PRO A 72 -1.10 -10.39 34.76
C PRO A 72 -1.16 -9.59 36.05
N SER A 73 -1.57 -8.31 35.96
CA SER A 73 -1.79 -7.42 37.11
C SER A 73 -2.91 -6.42 36.82
N ASP A 74 -3.63 -6.05 37.89
CA ASP A 74 -4.71 -5.04 37.79
C ASP A 74 -4.18 -3.63 37.46
N ASP A 75 -2.86 -3.41 37.61
CA ASP A 75 -2.20 -2.12 37.30
C ASP A 75 -1.75 -2.00 35.85
N TYR A 76 -1.89 -3.04 35.05
CA TYR A 76 -1.42 -3.01 33.67
C TYR A 76 -2.48 -2.49 32.70
N SER A 77 -2.02 -1.75 31.70
CA SER A 77 -2.77 -1.35 30.52
C SER A 77 -1.98 -1.66 29.26
N VAL A 78 -2.69 -1.85 28.15
CA VAL A 78 -2.07 -2.11 26.86
C VAL A 78 -1.32 -0.86 26.36
N GLU A 79 -0.14 -1.06 25.80
CA GLU A 79 0.59 -0.05 25.04
C GLU A 79 0.14 -0.14 23.56
N GLY A 80 -0.43 0.97 23.03
CA GLY A 80 -0.96 1.01 21.67
C GLY A 80 -2.40 0.50 21.55
N PHE A 81 -2.69 -0.19 20.44
CA PHE A 81 -4.02 -0.72 20.13
C PHE A 81 -4.20 -2.15 20.61
N SER A 82 -5.45 -2.57 20.79
CA SER A 82 -5.80 -3.92 21.27
C SER A 82 -5.33 -5.05 20.36
N PHE A 83 -5.04 -4.75 19.08
CA PHE A 83 -4.65 -5.71 18.06
C PHE A 83 -3.16 -5.64 17.67
N ASP A 84 -2.36 -4.87 18.38
CA ASP A 84 -0.95 -4.64 18.06
C ASP A 84 -0.05 -5.87 18.29
N ASP A 85 -0.55 -6.94 18.89
CA ASP A 85 0.10 -8.26 18.91
C ASP A 85 0.44 -8.75 17.50
N THR A 86 -0.27 -8.27 16.48
CA THR A 86 -0.02 -8.63 15.08
C THR A 86 1.26 -8.06 14.49
N ASP A 87 1.79 -6.96 15.04
CA ASP A 87 3.01 -6.32 14.50
C ASP A 87 4.24 -7.24 14.62
N PRO A 88 4.55 -7.87 15.79
CA PRO A 88 5.56 -8.92 15.88
C PRO A 88 5.30 -10.11 14.96
N TYR A 89 4.05 -10.58 14.85
CA TYR A 89 3.73 -11.75 14.01
C TYR A 89 4.03 -11.49 12.53
N LYS A 90 3.60 -10.35 11.99
CA LYS A 90 3.88 -9.93 10.61
C LYS A 90 5.38 -9.72 10.37
N THR A 91 6.08 -9.12 11.36
CA THR A 91 7.52 -8.90 11.24
C THR A 91 8.29 -10.21 11.23
N ILE A 92 7.92 -11.18 12.06
CA ILE A 92 8.49 -12.54 12.05
C ILE A 92 8.18 -13.24 10.72
N GLU A 93 6.98 -13.07 10.16
CA GLU A 93 6.62 -13.60 8.84
C GLU A 93 7.57 -13.09 7.77
N GLY A 94 7.76 -11.77 7.69
CA GLY A 94 8.69 -11.16 6.72
C GLY A 94 10.14 -11.56 6.94
N ALA A 95 10.60 -11.60 8.19
CA ALA A 95 11.92 -12.06 8.53
C ALA A 95 12.14 -13.53 8.10
N SER A 96 11.13 -14.38 8.26
CA SER A 96 11.17 -15.78 7.85
C SER A 96 11.32 -15.95 6.33
N TYR A 97 10.56 -15.19 5.53
CA TYR A 97 10.74 -15.16 4.08
C TYR A 97 12.12 -14.62 3.69
N SER A 98 12.61 -13.59 4.39
CA SER A 98 13.93 -13.01 4.15
C SER A 98 15.07 -14.00 4.45
N LEU A 99 14.97 -14.79 5.52
CA LEU A 99 15.95 -15.81 5.89
C LEU A 99 16.15 -16.88 4.81
N GLN A 100 15.13 -17.17 4.01
CA GLN A 100 15.22 -18.10 2.89
C GLN A 100 16.11 -17.55 1.76
N THR A 101 16.01 -16.25 1.48
CA THR A 101 16.83 -15.59 0.44
C THR A 101 18.22 -15.21 1.00
N PHE A 102 18.27 -14.76 2.25
CA PHE A 102 19.47 -14.25 2.94
C PHE A 102 19.62 -14.93 4.31
N PRO A 103 20.20 -16.13 4.40
CA PRO A 103 20.39 -16.81 5.67
C PRO A 103 21.18 -15.98 6.67
N ASP A 104 20.62 -15.76 7.87
CA ASP A 104 21.23 -14.98 8.96
C ASP A 104 20.94 -15.62 10.32
N LYS A 105 21.96 -16.23 10.92
CA LYS A 105 21.83 -16.90 12.22
C LYS A 105 21.57 -15.93 13.38
N LYS A 106 21.97 -14.66 13.28
CA LYS A 106 21.67 -13.66 14.30
C LYS A 106 20.19 -13.32 14.30
N LEU A 107 19.62 -13.15 13.11
CA LEU A 107 18.18 -12.92 12.95
C LEU A 107 17.36 -14.12 13.43
N GLU A 108 17.75 -15.35 13.11
CA GLU A 108 17.07 -16.56 13.62
C GLU A 108 17.07 -16.59 15.16
N ASN A 109 18.25 -16.33 15.80
CA ASN A 109 18.36 -16.32 17.25
C ASN A 109 17.52 -15.19 17.88
N TYR A 110 17.43 -14.03 17.22
CA TYR A 110 16.59 -12.93 17.69
C TYR A 110 15.11 -13.29 17.61
N ILE A 111 14.67 -13.87 16.50
CA ILE A 111 13.30 -14.39 16.35
C ILE A 111 12.99 -15.41 17.47
N ASP A 112 13.90 -16.34 17.73
CA ASP A 112 13.74 -17.32 18.80
C ASP A 112 13.54 -16.67 20.17
N SER A 113 14.25 -15.58 20.46
CA SER A 113 14.10 -14.82 21.72
C SER A 113 12.74 -14.12 21.81
N VAL A 114 12.25 -13.56 20.71
CA VAL A 114 10.91 -12.95 20.65
C VAL A 114 9.82 -14.01 20.84
N LEU A 115 9.99 -15.19 20.22
CA LEU A 115 9.07 -16.31 20.37
C LEU A 115 9.02 -16.84 21.82
N ASP A 116 10.13 -16.74 22.59
CA ASP A 116 10.13 -17.07 24.03
C ASP A 116 9.28 -16.10 24.85
N ILE A 117 9.24 -14.82 24.47
CA ILE A 117 8.39 -13.80 25.10
C ILE A 117 6.92 -14.11 24.78
N ILE A 118 6.60 -14.33 23.50
CA ILE A 118 5.25 -14.65 23.03
C ILE A 118 4.70 -15.92 23.69
N ALA A 119 5.52 -16.97 23.74
CA ALA A 119 5.12 -18.26 24.33
C ALA A 119 4.70 -18.15 25.81
N LYS A 120 5.38 -17.29 26.58
CA LYS A 120 5.06 -17.09 28.00
C LYS A 120 3.73 -16.38 28.22
N ALA A 121 3.26 -15.61 27.27
CA ALA A 121 1.99 -14.87 27.35
C ALA A 121 0.78 -15.76 27.02
N GLN A 122 0.98 -16.98 26.48
CA GLN A 122 -0.11 -17.86 26.09
C GLN A 122 -0.76 -18.48 27.33
N GLU A 123 -2.09 -18.39 27.45
CA GLU A 123 -2.84 -19.01 28.52
C GLU A 123 -2.81 -20.54 28.42
N PRO A 124 -3.03 -21.27 29.56
CA PRO A 124 -2.90 -22.73 29.55
C PRO A 124 -3.82 -23.49 28.60
N ASP A 125 -4.97 -22.88 28.23
CA ASP A 125 -5.92 -23.44 27.28
C ASP A 125 -5.63 -23.09 25.83
N GLY A 126 -4.54 -22.33 25.59
CA GLY A 126 -4.07 -21.94 24.26
C GLY A 126 -4.47 -20.53 23.83
N TYR A 127 -5.35 -19.84 24.54
CA TYR A 127 -5.73 -18.46 24.20
C TYR A 127 -4.52 -17.52 24.25
N LEU A 128 -4.42 -16.58 23.31
CA LEU A 128 -3.33 -15.60 23.25
C LEU A 128 -3.80 -14.27 22.66
N TYR A 129 -4.07 -13.32 23.54
CA TYR A 129 -4.46 -11.96 23.19
C TYR A 129 -4.09 -11.04 24.37
N THR A 130 -2.97 -10.33 24.24
CA THR A 130 -2.33 -9.60 25.36
C THR A 130 -3.22 -8.55 25.97
N SER A 131 -3.99 -7.86 25.12
CA SER A 131 -4.88 -6.76 25.47
C SER A 131 -5.97 -7.13 26.51
N ARG A 132 -6.24 -8.44 26.66
CA ARG A 132 -7.15 -8.97 27.65
C ARG A 132 -6.40 -9.71 28.77
N THR A 133 -5.43 -10.56 28.40
CA THR A 133 -4.75 -11.45 29.34
C THR A 133 -3.96 -10.69 30.39
N MET A 134 -3.35 -9.53 30.06
CA MET A 134 -2.53 -8.76 31.00
C MET A 134 -3.31 -8.18 32.19
N ASN A 135 -4.60 -7.85 32.00
CA ASN A 135 -5.49 -7.33 33.02
C ASN A 135 -6.93 -7.80 32.76
N PRO A 136 -7.28 -9.04 33.19
CA PRO A 136 -8.59 -9.60 32.89
C PRO A 136 -9.76 -8.88 33.57
N LYS A 137 -9.52 -8.13 34.67
CA LYS A 137 -10.56 -7.34 35.36
C LYS A 137 -10.87 -6.03 34.62
N HIS A 138 -9.86 -5.43 34.01
CA HIS A 138 -9.98 -4.18 33.32
C HIS A 138 -9.31 -4.27 31.93
N PRO A 139 -9.81 -5.12 31.00
CA PRO A 139 -9.25 -5.28 29.68
C PRO A 139 -9.40 -3.96 28.89
N HIS A 140 -8.68 -3.84 27.78
CA HIS A 140 -8.82 -2.68 26.91
C HIS A 140 -10.29 -2.50 26.48
N LYS A 141 -10.75 -1.25 26.41
CA LYS A 141 -12.16 -0.90 26.09
C LYS A 141 -12.74 -1.56 24.84
N TRP A 142 -11.88 -1.93 23.88
CA TRP A 142 -12.28 -2.63 22.67
C TRP A 142 -12.30 -4.16 22.80
N SER A 143 -11.69 -4.73 23.83
CA SER A 143 -11.63 -6.18 24.04
C SER A 143 -12.90 -6.78 24.66
N GLY A 144 -13.73 -5.97 25.32
CA GLY A 144 -14.89 -6.43 26.06
C GLY A 144 -14.54 -7.14 27.39
N ALA A 145 -15.56 -7.44 28.20
CA ALA A 145 -15.39 -8.12 29.47
C ALA A 145 -15.13 -9.62 29.32
N ASN A 146 -15.64 -10.23 28.27
CA ASN A 146 -15.49 -11.66 27.97
C ASN A 146 -14.73 -11.85 26.65
N ARG A 147 -14.08 -13.02 26.46
CA ARG A 147 -13.50 -13.42 25.19
C ARG A 147 -14.57 -13.36 24.10
N TRP A 148 -14.19 -12.94 22.90
CA TRP A 148 -15.04 -12.88 21.69
C TRP A 148 -16.21 -11.88 21.76
N GLU A 149 -16.40 -11.16 22.87
CA GLU A 149 -17.57 -10.31 23.10
C GLU A 149 -17.67 -9.17 22.08
N LYS A 150 -16.54 -8.58 21.69
CA LYS A 150 -16.45 -7.48 20.73
C LYS A 150 -15.74 -7.86 19.43
N GLU A 151 -15.68 -9.16 19.12
CA GLU A 151 -14.93 -9.63 17.95
C GLU A 151 -15.47 -9.05 16.64
N GLU A 152 -16.77 -8.94 16.47
CA GLU A 152 -17.37 -8.36 15.27
C GLU A 152 -17.23 -6.83 15.19
N GLU A 153 -16.74 -6.19 16.27
CA GLU A 153 -16.48 -4.76 16.33
C GLU A 153 -14.98 -4.49 16.16
N LEU A 154 -14.24 -4.39 17.26
CA LEU A 154 -12.86 -3.89 17.30
C LEU A 154 -11.90 -4.72 18.18
N SER A 155 -12.30 -5.83 18.80
CA SER A 155 -11.34 -6.61 19.61
C SER A 155 -10.26 -7.25 18.77
N HIS A 156 -10.64 -7.78 17.62
CA HIS A 156 -9.70 -8.35 16.65
C HIS A 156 -8.92 -9.57 17.18
N GLU A 157 -9.53 -10.39 18.03
CA GLU A 157 -8.93 -11.62 18.54
C GLU A 157 -8.65 -12.62 17.41
N LEU A 158 -9.60 -12.78 16.46
CA LEU A 158 -9.42 -13.63 15.28
C LEU A 158 -8.43 -13.04 14.26
N TYR A 159 -8.34 -11.69 14.17
CA TYR A 159 -7.31 -11.03 13.37
C TYR A 159 -5.90 -11.34 13.90
N ASN A 160 -5.73 -11.32 15.23
CA ASN A 160 -4.48 -11.73 15.87
C ASN A 160 -4.14 -13.20 15.58
N LEU A 161 -5.10 -14.10 15.67
CA LEU A 161 -4.91 -15.50 15.27
C LEU A 161 -4.46 -15.62 13.82
N GLY A 162 -5.15 -14.91 12.91
CA GLY A 162 -4.86 -14.99 11.49
C GLY A 162 -3.41 -14.62 11.17
N HIS A 163 -2.94 -13.47 11.66
CA HIS A 163 -1.55 -13.04 11.44
C HIS A 163 -0.53 -13.92 12.17
N MET A 164 -0.88 -14.45 13.33
CA MET A 164 -0.02 -15.43 14.01
C MET A 164 0.16 -16.68 13.15
N LEU A 165 -0.91 -17.23 12.59
CA LEU A 165 -0.86 -18.42 11.74
C LEU A 165 -0.05 -18.17 10.46
N GLU A 166 -0.26 -17.05 9.79
CA GLU A 166 0.53 -16.66 8.61
C GLU A 166 2.03 -16.64 8.93
N GLY A 167 2.41 -15.95 10.01
CA GLY A 167 3.80 -15.86 10.46
C GLY A 167 4.38 -17.21 10.90
N ALA A 168 3.62 -18.02 11.62
CA ALA A 168 4.05 -19.32 12.12
C ALA A 168 4.25 -20.34 11.00
N ILE A 169 3.38 -20.35 9.99
CA ILE A 169 3.51 -21.23 8.82
C ILE A 169 4.73 -20.81 8.00
N ALA A 170 4.91 -19.50 7.73
CA ALA A 170 6.07 -19.00 7.02
C ALA A 170 7.39 -19.33 7.74
N HIS A 171 7.43 -19.16 9.06
CA HIS A 171 8.60 -19.50 9.88
C HIS A 171 8.93 -20.99 9.84
N TYR A 172 7.91 -21.85 9.93
CA TYR A 172 8.10 -23.29 9.82
C TYR A 172 8.60 -23.70 8.41
N GLN A 173 8.04 -23.14 7.35
CA GLN A 173 8.44 -23.42 5.98
C GLN A 173 9.87 -22.97 5.67
N ALA A 174 10.28 -21.83 6.20
CA ALA A 174 11.61 -21.27 5.98
C ALA A 174 12.72 -21.96 6.80
N THR A 175 12.43 -22.33 8.06
CA THR A 175 13.45 -22.76 9.02
C THR A 175 13.32 -24.23 9.45
N GLY A 176 12.14 -24.83 9.29
CA GLY A 176 11.80 -26.13 9.84
C GLY A 176 11.52 -26.13 11.36
N SER A 177 11.62 -24.99 12.04
CA SER A 177 11.36 -24.84 13.46
C SER A 177 9.85 -24.86 13.76
N ARG A 178 9.42 -25.71 14.67
CA ARG A 178 8.02 -25.79 15.10
C ARG A 178 7.65 -24.81 16.20
N LYS A 179 8.61 -24.08 16.77
CA LYS A 179 8.41 -23.26 17.98
C LYS A 179 7.23 -22.30 17.83
N PHE A 180 7.20 -21.51 16.78
CA PHE A 180 6.08 -20.58 16.52
C PHE A 180 4.81 -21.30 16.10
N LEU A 181 4.94 -22.35 15.27
CA LEU A 181 3.81 -23.16 14.82
C LEU A 181 3.07 -23.82 15.99
N ASP A 182 3.79 -24.34 16.97
CA ASP A 182 3.18 -25.00 18.13
C ASP A 182 2.41 -24.02 19.05
N ILE A 183 2.86 -22.75 19.15
CA ILE A 183 2.12 -21.68 19.83
C ILE A 183 0.83 -21.36 19.05
N ALA A 184 0.96 -21.15 17.75
CA ALA A 184 -0.15 -20.76 16.87
C ALA A 184 -1.22 -21.87 16.76
N VAL A 185 -0.81 -23.14 16.70
CA VAL A 185 -1.72 -24.31 16.71
C VAL A 185 -2.54 -24.36 17.99
N LYS A 186 -1.94 -24.13 19.16
CA LYS A 186 -2.69 -24.11 20.42
C LYS A 186 -3.74 -23.00 20.43
N TYR A 187 -3.44 -21.82 19.85
CA TYR A 187 -4.41 -20.74 19.75
C TYR A 187 -5.53 -21.08 18.74
N ALA A 188 -5.19 -21.66 17.60
CA ALA A 188 -6.18 -22.13 16.64
C ALA A 188 -7.09 -23.21 17.23
N ASP A 189 -6.54 -24.13 18.03
CA ASP A 189 -7.31 -25.15 18.75
C ASP A 189 -8.24 -24.55 19.80
N CYS A 190 -7.81 -23.50 20.49
CA CYS A 190 -8.66 -22.74 21.41
C CYS A 190 -9.85 -22.11 20.65
N VAL A 191 -9.59 -21.46 19.52
CA VAL A 191 -10.64 -20.84 18.67
C VAL A 191 -11.62 -21.90 18.19
N CYS A 192 -11.17 -23.00 17.59
CA CYS A 192 -12.07 -24.09 17.13
C CYS A 192 -12.92 -24.70 18.26
N ARG A 193 -12.47 -24.62 19.50
CA ARG A 193 -13.22 -25.11 20.67
C ARG A 193 -14.24 -24.08 21.16
N GLU A 194 -13.93 -22.79 21.12
CA GLU A 194 -14.72 -21.72 21.76
C GLU A 194 -15.57 -20.92 20.78
N VAL A 195 -15.21 -20.86 19.50
CA VAL A 195 -15.94 -20.15 18.46
C VAL A 195 -16.61 -21.18 17.54
N GLY A 196 -17.83 -20.90 17.08
CA GLY A 196 -18.54 -21.81 16.20
C GLY A 196 -20.07 -21.79 16.38
N PRO A 197 -20.79 -22.68 15.68
CA PRO A 197 -22.25 -22.70 15.68
C PRO A 197 -22.86 -23.59 16.78
N ASN A 198 -22.04 -24.34 17.55
CA ASN A 198 -22.55 -25.34 18.48
C ASN A 198 -22.95 -24.72 19.84
N GLU A 199 -23.76 -25.45 20.62
CA GLU A 199 -24.10 -25.02 21.97
C GLU A 199 -22.84 -24.86 22.82
N GLY A 200 -22.71 -23.72 23.50
CA GLY A 200 -21.55 -23.37 24.35
C GLY A 200 -20.42 -22.67 23.60
N GLN A 201 -20.48 -22.57 22.26
CA GLN A 201 -19.54 -21.77 21.47
C GLN A 201 -20.04 -20.33 21.27
N ALA A 202 -19.12 -19.41 21.13
CA ALA A 202 -19.42 -18.05 20.71
C ALA A 202 -19.72 -18.03 19.20
N CYS A 203 -20.98 -17.69 18.84
CA CYS A 203 -21.38 -17.58 17.44
C CYS A 203 -21.06 -16.17 16.92
N VAL A 204 -19.78 -15.91 16.63
CA VAL A 204 -19.23 -14.64 16.16
C VAL A 204 -18.37 -14.87 14.90
N VAL A 205 -18.16 -13.82 14.12
CA VAL A 205 -17.27 -13.83 12.94
C VAL A 205 -16.22 -12.73 13.08
N SER A 206 -15.10 -12.86 12.38
CA SER A 206 -14.00 -11.88 12.48
C SER A 206 -14.47 -10.46 12.14
N GLY A 207 -14.22 -9.53 13.03
CA GLY A 207 -14.44 -8.10 12.75
C GLY A 207 -13.49 -7.61 11.65
N HIS A 208 -12.23 -8.04 11.68
CA HIS A 208 -11.27 -7.87 10.59
C HIS A 208 -10.82 -9.24 10.08
N GLN A 209 -11.10 -9.50 8.81
CA GLN A 209 -10.79 -10.78 8.16
C GLN A 209 -9.27 -10.97 8.00
N ILE A 210 -8.84 -12.16 8.09
CA ILE A 210 -7.59 -12.85 7.74
C ILE A 210 -7.57 -14.28 8.30
N ALA A 211 -8.28 -14.52 9.41
CA ALA A 211 -8.34 -15.85 10.04
C ALA A 211 -8.81 -16.91 9.05
N GLU A 212 -9.73 -16.57 8.17
CA GLU A 212 -10.33 -17.46 7.18
C GLU A 212 -9.26 -18.07 6.24
N MET A 213 -8.42 -17.22 5.63
CA MET A 213 -7.36 -17.72 4.75
C MET A 213 -6.21 -18.37 5.52
N ALA A 214 -5.89 -17.90 6.71
CA ALA A 214 -4.81 -18.47 7.52
C ALA A 214 -5.15 -19.86 8.06
N LEU A 215 -6.40 -20.09 8.45
CA LEU A 215 -6.90 -21.41 8.86
C LEU A 215 -6.93 -22.40 7.69
N CYS A 216 -7.25 -21.94 6.46
CA CYS A 216 -7.11 -22.74 5.25
C CYS A 216 -5.66 -23.19 5.03
N LYS A 217 -4.68 -22.30 5.19
CA LYS A 217 -3.25 -22.64 5.11
C LYS A 217 -2.85 -23.63 6.22
N LEU A 218 -3.37 -23.47 7.43
CA LEU A 218 -3.10 -24.40 8.52
C LEU A 218 -3.68 -25.78 8.23
N TYR A 219 -4.89 -25.86 7.65
CA TYR A 219 -5.47 -27.12 7.18
C TYR A 219 -4.59 -27.78 6.12
N VAL A 220 -4.14 -27.04 5.11
CA VAL A 220 -3.24 -27.55 4.06
C VAL A 220 -1.93 -28.09 4.64
N LEU A 221 -1.42 -27.44 5.69
CA LEU A 221 -0.18 -27.86 6.35
C LEU A 221 -0.35 -29.11 7.22
N THR A 222 -1.47 -29.20 7.95
CA THR A 222 -1.67 -30.22 9.01
C THR A 222 -2.56 -31.39 8.59
N GLY A 223 -3.49 -31.17 7.64
CA GLY A 223 -4.56 -32.09 7.28
C GLY A 223 -5.74 -32.13 8.28
N GLU A 224 -5.71 -31.31 9.34
CA GLU A 224 -6.72 -31.28 10.41
C GLU A 224 -7.97 -30.53 9.96
N LYS A 225 -9.02 -31.27 9.61
CA LYS A 225 -10.27 -30.73 9.03
C LYS A 225 -10.94 -29.63 9.86
N LYS A 226 -10.79 -29.66 11.19
CA LYS A 226 -11.35 -28.64 12.08
C LYS A 226 -10.99 -27.21 11.69
N TYR A 227 -9.80 -26.96 11.15
CA TYR A 227 -9.35 -25.63 10.71
C TYR A 227 -10.07 -25.17 9.45
N LEU A 228 -10.31 -26.08 8.51
CA LEU A 228 -11.12 -25.76 7.31
C LEU A 228 -12.59 -25.53 7.67
N ASP A 229 -13.11 -26.36 8.59
CA ASP A 229 -14.50 -26.21 9.07
C ASP A 229 -14.69 -24.87 9.79
N GLU A 230 -13.71 -24.43 10.57
CA GLU A 230 -13.72 -23.12 11.23
C GLU A 230 -13.64 -21.97 10.22
N ALA A 231 -12.71 -22.04 9.25
CA ALA A 231 -12.63 -21.04 8.16
C ALA A 231 -13.96 -20.90 7.42
N LYS A 232 -14.60 -22.04 7.09
CA LYS A 232 -15.90 -22.07 6.43
C LYS A 232 -17.01 -21.51 7.33
N PHE A 233 -17.01 -21.80 8.61
CA PHE A 233 -17.96 -21.25 9.58
C PHE A 233 -17.90 -19.72 9.60
N LEU A 234 -16.69 -19.13 9.72
CA LEU A 234 -16.49 -17.68 9.77
C LEU A 234 -17.06 -16.98 8.52
N LEU A 235 -16.98 -17.62 7.35
CA LEU A 235 -17.58 -17.12 6.10
C LEU A 235 -19.09 -17.36 6.03
N ASP A 236 -19.56 -18.58 6.34
CA ASP A 236 -20.97 -18.96 6.22
C ASP A 236 -21.89 -18.18 7.17
N TYR A 237 -21.36 -17.75 8.32
CA TYR A 237 -22.11 -16.99 9.31
C TYR A 237 -21.98 -15.46 9.14
N ARG A 238 -21.04 -15.00 8.37
CA ARG A 238 -20.97 -13.57 8.03
C ARG A 238 -22.26 -13.11 7.36
N GLY A 239 -22.80 -11.98 7.83
CA GLY A 239 -24.10 -11.47 7.41
C GLY A 239 -25.30 -12.16 8.05
N LYS A 240 -25.06 -13.17 8.94
CA LYS A 240 -26.11 -13.85 9.73
C LYS A 240 -26.04 -13.53 11.23
N THR A 241 -24.94 -12.97 11.70
CA THR A 241 -24.75 -12.54 13.08
C THR A 241 -25.52 -11.23 13.39
N LYS A 242 -25.34 -10.67 14.59
CA LYS A 242 -26.07 -9.49 15.03
C LYS A 242 -25.66 -8.22 14.31
N ILE A 243 -24.36 -8.07 14.03
CA ILE A 243 -23.80 -6.87 13.37
C ILE A 243 -23.94 -7.01 11.86
N LYS A 244 -24.70 -6.08 11.25
CA LYS A 244 -24.89 -6.03 9.79
C LYS A 244 -24.45 -4.67 9.27
N GLN A 245 -23.26 -4.64 8.68
CA GLN A 245 -22.65 -3.42 8.17
C GLN A 245 -21.76 -3.70 6.96
N GLU A 246 -21.66 -2.72 6.07
CA GLU A 246 -20.74 -2.79 4.93
C GLU A 246 -19.27 -2.77 5.35
N TYR A 247 -18.96 -2.03 6.41
CA TYR A 247 -17.59 -1.83 6.91
C TYR A 247 -16.80 -3.14 7.10
N SER A 248 -17.42 -4.18 7.63
CA SER A 248 -16.85 -5.52 7.81
C SER A 248 -17.43 -6.56 6.84
N GLN A 249 -18.05 -6.15 5.74
CA GLN A 249 -18.71 -7.00 4.74
C GLN A 249 -19.77 -7.95 5.34
N SER A 250 -20.38 -7.56 6.47
CA SER A 250 -21.42 -8.35 7.16
C SER A 250 -22.87 -7.89 6.82
N HIS A 251 -23.03 -6.99 5.86
CA HIS A 251 -24.35 -6.49 5.40
C HIS A 251 -25.21 -7.55 4.75
N LEU A 252 -24.60 -8.54 4.08
CA LEU A 252 -25.24 -9.70 3.43
C LEU A 252 -24.39 -10.96 3.69
N PRO A 253 -25.01 -12.17 3.58
CA PRO A 253 -24.24 -13.41 3.47
C PRO A 253 -23.23 -13.31 2.33
N VAL A 254 -22.02 -13.86 2.53
CA VAL A 254 -20.92 -13.66 1.57
C VAL A 254 -21.23 -14.15 0.16
N VAL A 255 -22.00 -15.24 0.04
CA VAL A 255 -22.40 -15.82 -1.26
C VAL A 255 -23.44 -14.99 -2.01
N ASP A 256 -24.10 -14.05 -1.35
CA ASP A 256 -25.08 -13.13 -1.94
C ASP A 256 -24.49 -11.79 -2.35
N GLN A 257 -23.23 -11.52 -1.98
CA GLN A 257 -22.55 -10.27 -2.29
C GLN A 257 -22.15 -10.20 -3.77
N LYS A 258 -22.34 -9.03 -4.38
CA LYS A 258 -22.06 -8.79 -5.82
C LYS A 258 -21.23 -7.54 -6.06
N GLU A 259 -20.97 -6.77 -5.01
CA GLU A 259 -20.28 -5.49 -5.06
C GLU A 259 -19.25 -5.41 -3.94
N ALA A 260 -18.10 -4.84 -4.24
CA ALA A 260 -17.08 -4.55 -3.24
C ALA A 260 -17.49 -3.31 -2.44
N VAL A 261 -17.65 -3.46 -1.11
CA VAL A 261 -18.09 -2.41 -0.20
C VAL A 261 -17.30 -2.44 1.10
N GLY A 262 -17.35 -1.33 1.84
CA GLY A 262 -16.75 -1.20 3.16
C GLY A 262 -15.21 -1.17 3.14
N HIS A 263 -14.59 -1.48 4.25
CA HIS A 263 -13.14 -1.41 4.43
C HIS A 263 -12.39 -2.32 3.46
N ALA A 264 -11.51 -1.74 2.63
CA ALA A 264 -10.94 -2.43 1.48
C ALA A 264 -10.01 -3.59 1.86
N VAL A 265 -9.24 -3.48 2.94
CA VAL A 265 -8.36 -4.56 3.41
C VAL A 265 -9.16 -5.75 3.92
N ARG A 266 -10.17 -5.49 4.77
CA ARG A 266 -11.09 -6.53 5.28
C ARG A 266 -11.75 -7.28 4.13
N ALA A 267 -12.26 -6.55 3.14
CA ALA A 267 -12.87 -7.09 1.94
C ALA A 267 -11.90 -8.00 1.17
N ALA A 268 -10.72 -7.49 0.82
CA ALA A 268 -9.74 -8.25 0.05
C ALA A 268 -9.28 -9.53 0.76
N TYR A 269 -9.07 -9.48 2.07
CA TYR A 269 -8.71 -10.67 2.85
C TYR A 269 -9.86 -11.68 2.91
N MET A 270 -11.11 -11.20 3.03
CA MET A 270 -12.29 -12.08 2.96
C MET A 270 -12.38 -12.77 1.60
N TYR A 271 -12.24 -12.03 0.51
CA TYR A 271 -12.32 -12.59 -0.85
C TYR A 271 -11.21 -13.63 -1.10
N ALA A 272 -10.02 -13.40 -0.56
CA ALA A 272 -8.93 -14.37 -0.57
C ALA A 272 -9.32 -15.64 0.21
N GLY A 273 -9.87 -15.51 1.42
CA GLY A 273 -10.37 -16.64 2.23
C GLY A 273 -11.51 -17.39 1.55
N MET A 274 -12.45 -16.68 0.90
CA MET A 274 -13.53 -17.31 0.11
C MET A 274 -12.97 -18.17 -1.03
N ALA A 275 -11.93 -17.69 -1.73
CA ALA A 275 -11.26 -18.45 -2.78
C ALA A 275 -10.57 -19.72 -2.23
N ASP A 276 -9.89 -19.61 -1.08
CA ASP A 276 -9.25 -20.76 -0.41
C ASP A 276 -10.29 -21.81 0.01
N VAL A 277 -11.39 -21.39 0.65
CA VAL A 277 -12.47 -22.31 1.07
C VAL A 277 -13.15 -22.94 -0.14
N ALA A 278 -13.41 -22.17 -1.22
CA ALA A 278 -13.97 -22.71 -2.45
C ALA A 278 -13.09 -23.79 -3.07
N ALA A 279 -11.78 -23.54 -3.17
CA ALA A 279 -10.82 -24.48 -3.71
C ALA A 279 -10.74 -25.78 -2.89
N LEU A 280 -10.72 -25.67 -1.56
CA LEU A 280 -10.57 -26.81 -0.64
C LEU A 280 -11.84 -27.62 -0.43
N THR A 281 -13.03 -27.00 -0.62
CA THR A 281 -14.32 -27.68 -0.40
C THR A 281 -15.05 -28.04 -1.67
N GLY A 282 -14.71 -27.41 -2.79
CA GLY A 282 -15.47 -27.50 -4.05
C GLY A 282 -16.79 -26.73 -4.05
N ASP A 283 -17.01 -25.83 -3.06
CA ASP A 283 -18.23 -25.05 -2.92
C ASP A 283 -18.27 -23.90 -3.94
N SER A 284 -18.95 -24.11 -5.06
CA SER A 284 -19.05 -23.16 -6.16
C SER A 284 -19.85 -21.88 -5.84
N SER A 285 -20.60 -21.85 -4.73
CA SER A 285 -21.36 -20.66 -4.35
C SER A 285 -20.46 -19.47 -4.01
N TYR A 286 -19.30 -19.73 -3.39
CA TYR A 286 -18.28 -18.71 -3.14
C TYR A 286 -17.68 -18.17 -4.45
N VAL A 287 -17.44 -19.07 -5.41
CA VAL A 287 -16.83 -18.72 -6.70
C VAL A 287 -17.69 -17.70 -7.44
N GLY A 288 -19.02 -17.96 -7.54
CA GLY A 288 -19.93 -17.03 -8.18
C GLY A 288 -19.98 -15.63 -7.52
N ALA A 289 -19.87 -15.57 -6.20
CA ALA A 289 -19.81 -14.29 -5.48
C ALA A 289 -18.50 -13.55 -5.76
N ILE A 290 -17.36 -14.26 -5.69
CA ILE A 290 -16.04 -13.66 -5.94
C ILE A 290 -15.94 -13.13 -7.37
N ASP A 291 -16.45 -13.87 -8.37
CA ASP A 291 -16.44 -13.44 -9.77
C ASP A 291 -17.21 -12.13 -9.97
N ASN A 292 -18.41 -12.02 -9.38
CA ASN A 292 -19.19 -10.79 -9.43
C ASN A 292 -18.46 -9.62 -8.77
N ILE A 293 -17.87 -9.84 -7.59
CA ILE A 293 -17.15 -8.83 -6.83
C ILE A 293 -15.86 -8.41 -7.57
N TRP A 294 -15.09 -9.38 -8.08
CA TRP A 294 -13.91 -9.08 -8.87
C TRP A 294 -14.23 -8.26 -10.11
N GLN A 295 -15.30 -8.65 -10.84
CA GLN A 295 -15.78 -7.89 -11.99
C GLN A 295 -16.20 -6.47 -11.60
N ASN A 296 -16.85 -6.28 -10.44
CA ASN A 296 -17.20 -4.97 -9.91
C ASN A 296 -15.95 -4.13 -9.62
N ILE A 297 -14.94 -4.72 -8.98
CA ILE A 297 -13.67 -4.02 -8.68
C ILE A 297 -13.01 -3.58 -9.98
N VAL A 298 -12.70 -4.50 -10.89
CA VAL A 298 -11.89 -4.19 -12.08
C VAL A 298 -12.58 -3.31 -13.10
N SER A 299 -13.93 -3.27 -13.10
CA SER A 299 -14.70 -2.45 -14.04
C SER A 299 -15.13 -1.09 -13.46
N LYS A 300 -15.05 -0.87 -12.14
CA LYS A 300 -15.68 0.32 -11.53
C LYS A 300 -14.95 0.90 -10.32
N LYS A 301 -14.05 0.15 -9.66
CA LYS A 301 -13.47 0.55 -8.35
C LYS A 301 -11.95 0.42 -8.28
N LEU A 302 -11.30 0.03 -9.37
CA LEU A 302 -9.86 -0.12 -9.47
C LEU A 302 -9.23 1.19 -9.96
N TYR A 303 -8.23 1.68 -9.27
CA TYR A 303 -7.41 2.80 -9.74
C TYR A 303 -6.42 2.35 -10.81
N ILE A 304 -5.99 3.28 -11.67
CA ILE A 304 -5.00 2.98 -12.73
C ILE A 304 -3.69 2.42 -12.16
N THR A 305 -3.36 2.77 -10.92
CA THR A 305 -2.20 2.25 -10.17
C THR A 305 -2.41 0.85 -9.59
N GLY A 306 -3.58 0.23 -9.81
CA GLY A 306 -3.96 -1.04 -9.18
C GLY A 306 -4.40 -0.89 -7.71
N GLY A 307 -4.46 0.32 -7.18
CA GLY A 307 -4.98 0.62 -5.84
C GLY A 307 -6.49 0.38 -5.76
N ILE A 308 -6.98 0.07 -4.57
CA ILE A 308 -8.40 -0.10 -4.23
C ILE A 308 -8.71 0.62 -2.92
N GLY A 309 -9.98 1.03 -2.75
CA GLY A 309 -10.42 1.82 -1.60
C GLY A 309 -10.25 3.32 -1.87
N SER A 310 -11.36 4.02 -2.15
CA SER A 310 -11.32 5.44 -2.59
C SER A 310 -11.46 6.43 -1.44
N THR A 311 -12.05 6.02 -0.30
CA THR A 311 -12.38 6.95 0.77
C THR A 311 -11.56 6.73 2.04
N ASN A 312 -11.12 7.84 2.66
CA ASN A 312 -10.50 7.80 3.99
C ASN A 312 -11.54 7.41 5.07
N ARG A 313 -12.79 7.79 4.89
CA ARG A 313 -13.85 7.43 5.84
C ARG A 313 -14.09 5.91 5.82
N GLY A 314 -13.66 5.25 6.88
CA GLY A 314 -13.74 3.79 7.01
C GLY A 314 -12.75 3.03 6.12
N GLU A 315 -11.75 3.71 5.54
CA GLU A 315 -10.72 3.07 4.69
C GLU A 315 -11.34 2.21 3.59
N ALA A 316 -12.40 2.76 2.95
CA ALA A 316 -13.43 1.97 2.28
C ALA A 316 -13.45 2.15 0.76
N PHE A 317 -14.09 1.18 0.09
CA PHE A 317 -14.56 1.39 -1.28
C PHE A 317 -15.61 2.50 -1.31
N GLY A 318 -15.53 3.37 -2.30
CA GLY A 318 -16.56 4.34 -2.64
C GLY A 318 -17.67 3.74 -3.49
N ALA A 319 -18.55 4.60 -4.01
CA ALA A 319 -19.54 4.21 -5.00
C ALA A 319 -18.88 3.74 -6.31
N ASN A 320 -19.68 3.12 -7.20
CA ASN A 320 -19.18 2.71 -8.51
C ASN A 320 -18.71 3.94 -9.31
N TYR A 321 -17.47 3.89 -9.82
CA TYR A 321 -16.77 4.96 -10.56
C TYR A 321 -16.37 6.18 -9.72
N GLU A 322 -16.51 6.12 -8.38
CA GLU A 322 -16.01 7.14 -7.46
C GLU A 322 -14.52 6.89 -7.20
N LEU A 323 -13.68 7.51 -8.01
CA LEU A 323 -12.22 7.34 -8.01
C LEU A 323 -11.52 8.71 -7.94
N PRO A 324 -11.67 9.47 -6.83
CA PRO A 324 -11.01 10.77 -6.67
C PRO A 324 -9.49 10.61 -6.63
N ASN A 325 -8.73 11.59 -7.14
CA ASN A 325 -7.28 11.48 -7.25
C ASN A 325 -6.56 12.00 -5.99
N MET A 326 -6.88 13.20 -5.54
CA MET A 326 -6.22 13.84 -4.40
C MET A 326 -6.57 13.21 -3.06
N SER A 327 -7.82 12.83 -2.87
CA SER A 327 -8.33 12.15 -1.68
C SER A 327 -8.36 10.63 -1.77
N ALA A 328 -7.79 10.05 -2.84
CA ALA A 328 -7.68 8.61 -3.00
C ALA A 328 -6.99 7.99 -1.77
N TYR A 329 -7.69 7.08 -1.10
CA TYR A 329 -7.08 6.41 0.05
C TYR A 329 -6.09 5.35 -0.42
N CYS A 330 -6.51 4.43 -1.28
CA CYS A 330 -5.63 3.42 -1.90
C CYS A 330 -4.59 2.86 -0.91
N GLU A 331 -5.09 2.32 0.20
CA GLU A 331 -4.25 1.86 1.30
C GLU A 331 -3.22 0.83 0.84
N THR A 332 -1.99 0.95 1.33
CA THR A 332 -0.91 0.00 1.06
C THR A 332 -1.31 -1.45 1.40
N CYS A 333 -2.01 -1.66 2.53
CA CYS A 333 -2.52 -3.00 2.90
C CYS A 333 -3.59 -3.51 1.92
N ALA A 334 -4.43 -2.62 1.40
CA ALA A 334 -5.45 -2.98 0.42
C ALA A 334 -4.82 -3.40 -0.91
N ALA A 335 -3.74 -2.75 -1.34
CA ALA A 335 -2.96 -3.17 -2.50
C ALA A 335 -2.37 -4.59 -2.30
N ILE A 336 -1.82 -4.90 -1.13
CA ILE A 336 -1.35 -6.25 -0.80
C ILE A 336 -2.51 -7.25 -0.83
N GLY A 337 -3.65 -6.91 -0.23
CA GLY A 337 -4.86 -7.74 -0.27
C GLY A 337 -5.34 -8.01 -1.70
N ASN A 338 -5.30 -6.99 -2.59
CA ASN A 338 -5.64 -7.13 -4.00
C ASN A 338 -4.72 -8.12 -4.74
N VAL A 339 -3.42 -8.12 -4.42
CA VAL A 339 -2.48 -9.13 -4.93
C VAL A 339 -2.89 -10.54 -4.47
N TYR A 340 -3.25 -10.72 -3.19
CA TYR A 340 -3.67 -12.03 -2.67
C TYR A 340 -4.92 -12.57 -3.35
N VAL A 341 -5.92 -11.73 -3.61
CA VAL A 341 -7.14 -12.11 -4.34
C VAL A 341 -6.83 -12.55 -5.76
N ASN A 342 -6.12 -11.70 -6.52
CA ASN A 342 -5.82 -11.98 -7.92
C ASN A 342 -4.92 -13.22 -8.09
N TYR A 343 -3.99 -13.45 -7.18
CA TYR A 343 -3.18 -14.66 -7.17
C TYR A 343 -4.03 -15.93 -7.00
N ARG A 344 -4.98 -15.93 -6.07
CA ARG A 344 -5.88 -17.07 -5.82
C ARG A 344 -6.83 -17.32 -6.98
N LEU A 345 -7.36 -16.26 -7.58
CA LEU A 345 -8.19 -16.38 -8.78
C LEU A 345 -7.40 -16.95 -9.96
N PHE A 346 -6.13 -16.56 -10.10
CA PHE A 346 -5.26 -17.21 -11.08
C PHE A 346 -5.08 -18.71 -10.77
N LEU A 347 -4.86 -19.10 -9.53
CA LEU A 347 -4.73 -20.52 -9.17
C LEU A 347 -6.01 -21.32 -9.44
N LEU A 348 -7.18 -20.67 -9.38
CA LEU A 348 -8.47 -21.28 -9.73
C LEU A 348 -8.66 -21.44 -11.25
N TYR A 349 -8.31 -20.42 -12.03
CA TYR A 349 -8.74 -20.32 -13.43
C TYR A 349 -7.60 -20.46 -14.45
N GLY A 350 -6.36 -20.11 -14.10
CA GLY A 350 -5.22 -20.13 -15.00
C GLY A 350 -5.19 -19.00 -16.04
N GLU A 351 -6.04 -17.97 -15.90
CA GLU A 351 -6.13 -16.87 -16.84
C GLU A 351 -5.18 -15.72 -16.50
N SER A 352 -4.48 -15.19 -17.50
CA SER A 352 -3.50 -14.11 -17.35
C SER A 352 -4.08 -12.80 -16.83
N LYS A 353 -5.37 -12.54 -17.04
CA LYS A 353 -6.06 -11.32 -16.62
C LYS A 353 -5.92 -11.03 -15.12
N TYR A 354 -5.83 -12.06 -14.30
CA TYR A 354 -5.60 -11.90 -12.86
C TYR A 354 -4.18 -11.42 -12.56
N TYR A 355 -3.20 -11.93 -13.30
CA TYR A 355 -1.83 -11.44 -13.19
C TYR A 355 -1.64 -10.06 -13.80
N ASP A 356 -2.45 -9.65 -14.76
CA ASP A 356 -2.42 -8.28 -15.29
C ASP A 356 -2.77 -7.26 -14.19
N ILE A 357 -3.78 -7.57 -13.34
CA ILE A 357 -4.12 -6.75 -12.17
C ILE A 357 -3.06 -6.87 -11.07
N LEU A 358 -2.58 -8.09 -10.79
CA LEU A 358 -1.52 -8.33 -9.80
C LEU A 358 -0.26 -7.55 -10.14
N GLU A 359 0.23 -7.64 -11.37
CA GLU A 359 1.42 -6.93 -11.84
C GLU A 359 1.25 -5.42 -11.77
N ARG A 360 0.13 -4.87 -12.25
CA ARG A 360 -0.21 -3.44 -12.16
C ARG A 360 -0.18 -2.96 -10.71
N THR A 361 -0.82 -3.70 -9.80
CA THR A 361 -0.83 -3.39 -8.37
C THR A 361 0.57 -3.43 -7.79
N LEU A 362 1.33 -4.48 -8.10
CA LEU A 362 2.68 -4.72 -7.59
C LEU A 362 3.65 -3.60 -7.98
N TYR A 363 3.70 -3.23 -9.28
CA TYR A 363 4.65 -2.24 -9.79
C TYR A 363 4.25 -0.79 -9.52
N ASN A 364 3.05 -0.52 -9.03
CA ASN A 364 2.56 0.84 -8.80
C ASN A 364 2.03 1.02 -7.37
N GLY A 365 0.76 0.71 -7.12
CA GLY A 365 0.09 1.02 -5.85
C GLY A 365 0.69 0.33 -4.62
N LEU A 366 1.30 -0.85 -4.77
CA LEU A 366 1.88 -1.58 -3.66
C LEU A 366 3.26 -1.03 -3.28
N ILE A 367 4.22 -1.00 -4.23
CA ILE A 367 5.58 -0.55 -3.92
C ILE A 367 5.71 0.96 -3.71
N SER A 368 4.70 1.74 -4.10
CA SER A 368 4.57 3.14 -3.66
C SER A 368 4.46 3.25 -2.14
N GLY A 369 3.89 2.23 -1.48
CA GLY A 369 3.72 2.18 -0.03
C GLY A 369 5.00 2.15 0.79
N VAL A 370 6.17 1.98 0.17
CA VAL A 370 7.48 1.94 0.85
C VAL A 370 8.50 2.78 0.09
N SER A 371 9.37 3.48 0.82
CA SER A 371 10.47 4.22 0.21
C SER A 371 11.51 3.30 -0.43
N LEU A 372 12.26 3.83 -1.40
CA LEU A 372 13.29 3.07 -2.12
C LEU A 372 14.39 2.52 -1.21
N ASP A 373 14.66 3.20 -0.10
CA ASP A 373 15.59 2.78 0.96
C ASP A 373 14.97 1.83 2.00
N GLY A 374 13.64 1.65 1.98
CA GLY A 374 12.90 0.77 2.89
C GLY A 374 12.56 1.36 4.26
N GLY A 375 12.89 2.65 4.54
CA GLY A 375 12.82 3.26 5.87
C GLY A 375 11.61 4.16 6.14
N ALA A 376 10.75 4.39 5.13
CA ALA A 376 9.58 5.23 5.27
C ALA A 376 8.41 4.69 4.44
N PHE A 377 7.17 4.98 4.87
CA PHE A 377 5.97 4.33 4.38
C PHE A 377 4.85 5.32 4.06
N PHE A 378 4.05 5.00 3.04
CA PHE A 378 2.72 5.56 2.88
C PHE A 378 1.67 4.64 3.50
N TYR A 379 0.70 5.23 4.16
CA TYR A 379 -0.55 4.57 4.52
C TYR A 379 -1.53 4.70 3.33
N PRO A 380 -2.03 5.92 2.97
CA PRO A 380 -2.72 6.15 1.71
C PRO A 380 -1.72 6.40 0.56
N ASN A 381 -2.11 6.03 -0.65
CA ASN A 381 -1.35 6.25 -1.89
C ASN A 381 -2.16 7.09 -2.88
N PRO A 382 -2.17 8.44 -2.75
CA PRO A 382 -2.94 9.32 -3.62
C PRO A 382 -2.36 9.40 -5.02
N LEU A 383 -3.20 9.78 -5.99
CA LEU A 383 -2.80 9.98 -7.38
C LEU A 383 -2.56 11.46 -7.72
N GLU A 384 -2.82 12.35 -6.77
CA GLU A 384 -2.54 13.78 -6.85
C GLU A 384 -2.16 14.31 -5.46
N SER A 385 -1.25 15.27 -5.40
CA SER A 385 -0.79 15.90 -4.16
C SER A 385 -0.50 17.38 -4.41
N MET A 386 -0.88 18.23 -3.45
CA MET A 386 -0.48 19.64 -3.38
C MET A 386 0.67 19.87 -2.40
N GLY A 387 1.26 18.79 -1.83
CA GLY A 387 2.31 18.83 -0.81
C GLY A 387 1.89 18.31 0.57
N GLN A 388 0.60 17.97 0.77
CA GLN A 388 0.08 17.45 2.04
C GLN A 388 0.50 16.00 2.32
N HIS A 389 0.90 15.25 1.31
CA HIS A 389 1.29 13.84 1.46
C HIS A 389 2.80 13.68 1.61
N GLN A 390 3.20 12.91 2.62
CA GLN A 390 4.60 12.55 2.86
C GLN A 390 4.70 11.16 3.47
N ARG A 391 5.70 10.37 3.03
CA ARG A 391 6.01 9.11 3.71
C ARG A 391 6.44 9.35 5.16
N GLN A 392 5.98 8.49 6.05
CA GLN A 392 6.30 8.55 7.47
C GLN A 392 7.23 7.40 7.86
N PRO A 393 8.14 7.59 8.81
CA PRO A 393 9.02 6.51 9.28
C PRO A 393 8.26 5.40 10.01
N TRP A 394 7.10 5.71 10.58
CA TRP A 394 6.22 4.76 11.27
C TRP A 394 4.84 5.36 11.54
N PHE A 395 3.88 4.51 11.92
CA PHE A 395 2.52 4.92 12.28
C PHE A 395 2.13 4.33 13.64
N GLY A 396 1.24 4.99 14.38
CA GLY A 396 0.66 4.47 15.62
C GLY A 396 -0.06 3.14 15.39
N CYS A 397 -0.94 3.07 14.37
CA CYS A 397 -1.46 1.83 13.80
C CYS A 397 -0.51 1.40 12.67
N ALA A 398 0.39 0.45 12.95
CA ALA A 398 1.50 0.11 12.06
C ALA A 398 1.16 -1.02 11.07
N CYS A 399 -0.10 -1.13 10.63
CA CYS A 399 -0.52 -2.21 9.72
C CYS A 399 0.22 -2.16 8.37
N CYS A 400 0.40 -0.99 7.75
CA CYS A 400 1.05 -0.87 6.46
C CYS A 400 2.56 -1.18 6.50
N PRO A 401 3.38 -0.62 7.42
CA PRO A 401 4.79 -1.00 7.53
C PRO A 401 5.00 -2.49 7.82
N SER A 402 4.27 -3.06 8.77
CA SER A 402 4.36 -4.48 9.11
C SER A 402 3.87 -5.38 7.97
N ASN A 403 2.86 -4.95 7.20
CA ASN A 403 2.37 -5.68 6.04
C ASN A 403 3.37 -5.64 4.86
N ILE A 404 4.04 -4.51 4.62
CA ILE A 404 5.14 -4.40 3.65
C ILE A 404 6.31 -5.30 4.05
N SER A 405 6.66 -5.32 5.35
CA SER A 405 7.78 -6.14 5.85
C SER A 405 7.58 -7.64 5.57
N ARG A 406 6.32 -8.14 5.59
CA ARG A 406 6.01 -9.54 5.26
C ARG A 406 5.81 -9.80 3.77
N PHE A 407 5.28 -8.82 3.01
CA PHE A 407 4.94 -9.05 1.61
C PHE A 407 6.15 -9.05 0.69
N ILE A 408 7.03 -8.03 0.76
CA ILE A 408 8.17 -7.91 -0.16
C ILE A 408 9.06 -9.17 -0.17
N PRO A 409 9.46 -9.74 0.99
CA PRO A 409 10.27 -10.97 0.99
C PRO A 409 9.53 -12.22 0.50
N SER A 410 8.18 -12.23 0.46
CA SER A 410 7.37 -13.35 -0.03
C SER A 410 7.28 -13.42 -1.56
N LEU A 411 7.74 -12.38 -2.26
CA LEU A 411 7.59 -12.20 -3.71
C LEU A 411 8.06 -13.40 -4.56
N PRO A 412 9.14 -14.12 -4.20
CA PRO A 412 9.57 -15.31 -4.95
C PRO A 412 8.45 -16.35 -5.18
N GLY A 413 7.48 -16.44 -4.28
CA GLY A 413 6.34 -17.37 -4.37
C GLY A 413 5.28 -17.03 -5.43
N TYR A 414 5.39 -15.87 -6.10
CA TYR A 414 4.42 -15.41 -7.11
C TYR A 414 4.93 -15.50 -8.55
N ILE A 415 6.20 -15.88 -8.77
CA ILE A 415 6.81 -15.82 -10.10
C ILE A 415 6.30 -16.94 -11.00
N TYR A 416 6.15 -18.13 -10.45
CA TYR A 416 5.78 -19.34 -11.18
C TYR A 416 4.58 -20.05 -10.57
N ALA A 417 3.90 -20.84 -11.40
CA ALA A 417 2.94 -21.84 -10.96
C ALA A 417 3.07 -23.08 -11.83
N VAL A 418 2.57 -24.22 -11.34
CA VAL A 418 2.67 -25.48 -12.05
C VAL A 418 1.34 -26.24 -11.99
N ASN A 419 0.86 -26.72 -13.14
CA ASN A 419 -0.25 -27.65 -13.22
C ASN A 419 0.23 -28.91 -13.92
N ASN A 420 0.55 -29.95 -13.15
CA ASN A 420 1.09 -31.22 -13.65
C ASN A 420 2.33 -31.01 -14.55
N LYS A 421 2.15 -30.91 -15.86
CA LYS A 421 3.20 -30.69 -16.87
C LYS A 421 3.17 -29.28 -17.47
N ASP A 422 2.32 -28.41 -17.03
CA ASP A 422 2.28 -27.02 -17.46
C ASP A 422 3.03 -26.15 -16.45
N VAL A 423 4.00 -25.37 -16.92
CA VAL A 423 4.76 -24.41 -16.13
C VAL A 423 4.39 -23.01 -16.58
N TYR A 424 3.81 -22.22 -15.68
CA TYR A 424 3.43 -20.83 -15.92
C TYR A 424 4.57 -19.89 -15.48
N VAL A 425 5.02 -19.04 -16.39
CA VAL A 425 5.91 -17.91 -16.12
C VAL A 425 5.05 -16.66 -16.05
N ASN A 426 4.77 -16.18 -14.84
CA ASN A 426 3.76 -15.16 -14.57
C ASN A 426 4.34 -13.76 -14.35
N LEU A 427 5.50 -13.67 -13.67
CA LEU A 427 6.21 -12.43 -13.44
C LEU A 427 7.62 -12.52 -14.03
N PHE A 428 8.03 -11.41 -14.66
CA PHE A 428 9.34 -11.31 -15.29
C PHE A 428 10.30 -10.62 -14.33
N MET A 429 11.19 -11.40 -13.74
CA MET A 429 12.27 -10.92 -12.89
C MET A 429 13.41 -11.92 -12.88
N GLY A 430 14.64 -11.45 -12.84
CA GLY A 430 15.83 -12.29 -12.81
C GLY A 430 15.82 -13.21 -11.60
N ASN A 431 15.86 -14.52 -11.84
CA ASN A 431 15.82 -15.52 -10.76
C ASN A 431 16.33 -16.90 -11.23
N THR A 432 16.55 -17.79 -10.27
CA THR A 432 16.67 -19.23 -10.51
C THR A 432 15.62 -19.97 -9.70
N ALA A 433 14.89 -20.90 -10.32
CA ALA A 433 13.81 -21.66 -9.71
C ALA A 433 14.01 -23.18 -9.90
N ASP A 434 13.87 -23.93 -8.80
CA ASP A 434 13.79 -25.40 -8.82
C ASP A 434 12.31 -25.82 -8.73
N LEU A 435 11.78 -26.36 -9.83
CA LEU A 435 10.39 -26.72 -10.00
C LEU A 435 10.22 -28.25 -9.98
N THR A 436 9.00 -28.69 -9.66
CA THR A 436 8.57 -30.07 -9.83
C THR A 436 7.53 -30.14 -10.94
N VAL A 437 7.85 -30.77 -12.05
CA VAL A 437 7.01 -30.86 -13.26
C VAL A 437 6.73 -32.34 -13.53
N GLY A 438 5.45 -32.74 -13.50
CA GLY A 438 5.09 -34.15 -13.64
C GLY A 438 5.81 -35.07 -12.61
N GLY A 439 6.03 -34.59 -11.40
CA GLY A 439 6.73 -35.30 -10.32
C GLY A 439 8.26 -35.35 -10.48
N LYS A 440 8.86 -34.63 -11.43
CA LYS A 440 10.30 -34.60 -11.72
C LYS A 440 10.88 -33.19 -11.63
N SER A 441 12.18 -33.12 -11.27
CA SER A 441 12.88 -31.82 -11.10
C SER A 441 13.18 -31.16 -12.45
N VAL A 442 12.89 -29.86 -12.51
CA VAL A 442 13.25 -28.92 -13.58
C VAL A 442 13.84 -27.68 -12.94
N THR A 443 14.99 -27.19 -13.44
CA THR A 443 15.56 -25.90 -13.00
C THR A 443 15.44 -24.91 -14.15
N ILE A 444 14.79 -23.75 -13.86
CA ILE A 444 14.60 -22.65 -14.79
C ILE A 444 15.32 -21.41 -14.24
N ARG A 445 15.91 -20.63 -15.14
CA ARG A 445 16.53 -19.36 -14.80
C ARG A 445 16.01 -18.29 -15.74
N GLN A 446 15.53 -17.15 -15.17
CA GLN A 446 15.19 -15.95 -15.93
C GLN A 446 16.33 -14.93 -15.83
N GLU A 447 16.68 -14.31 -16.97
CA GLU A 447 17.57 -13.15 -17.06
C GLU A 447 16.82 -12.03 -17.75
N THR A 448 16.74 -10.84 -17.11
CA THR A 448 15.99 -9.69 -17.63
C THR A 448 16.34 -8.41 -16.88
N GLN A 449 16.12 -7.28 -17.52
CA GLN A 449 16.11 -5.94 -16.94
C GLN A 449 14.66 -5.39 -16.79
N TYR A 450 13.64 -6.26 -16.88
CA TYR A 450 12.25 -5.88 -16.65
C TYR A 450 12.09 -5.24 -15.27
N PRO A 451 11.38 -4.13 -15.13
CA PRO A 451 10.45 -3.48 -16.06
C PRO A 451 11.10 -2.34 -16.91
N TRP A 452 12.42 -2.28 -17.00
CA TRP A 452 13.12 -1.22 -17.73
C TRP A 452 13.22 -1.46 -19.23
N ASP A 453 13.31 -2.70 -19.63
CA ASP A 453 13.15 -3.16 -21.00
C ASP A 453 12.31 -4.44 -21.06
N GLY A 454 11.97 -4.85 -22.28
CA GLY A 454 11.10 -6.00 -22.52
C GLY A 454 11.85 -7.27 -22.90
N ASP A 455 13.16 -7.31 -22.75
CA ASP A 455 13.95 -8.50 -23.07
C ASP A 455 13.99 -9.46 -21.87
N ILE A 456 13.51 -10.66 -22.09
CA ILE A 456 13.49 -11.73 -21.08
C ILE A 456 14.08 -13.00 -21.70
N GLU A 457 15.02 -13.62 -21.02
CA GLU A 457 15.56 -14.90 -21.38
C GLU A 457 15.20 -15.94 -20.33
N VAL A 458 14.51 -17.02 -20.76
CA VAL A 458 14.17 -18.17 -19.92
C VAL A 458 15.04 -19.34 -20.31
N ASN A 459 15.98 -19.70 -19.44
CA ASN A 459 16.93 -20.79 -19.63
C ASN A 459 16.43 -22.05 -18.95
N ILE A 460 16.43 -23.18 -19.65
CA ILE A 460 16.14 -24.50 -19.09
C ILE A 460 17.49 -25.12 -18.64
N ASP A 461 17.96 -24.75 -17.44
CA ASP A 461 19.28 -25.18 -16.95
C ASP A 461 19.30 -26.67 -16.68
N LYS A 462 18.16 -27.25 -16.23
CA LYS A 462 18.06 -28.69 -15.96
C LYS A 462 16.65 -29.22 -16.24
N ASN A 463 16.53 -30.30 -16.96
CA ASN A 463 15.24 -30.93 -17.21
C ASN A 463 15.33 -32.47 -17.01
N LYS A 464 14.58 -32.96 -16.00
CA LYS A 464 14.35 -34.39 -15.80
C LYS A 464 12.93 -34.84 -16.15
N ALA A 465 12.03 -33.87 -16.46
CA ALA A 465 10.62 -34.14 -16.77
C ALA A 465 10.40 -34.59 -18.22
N GLY A 466 11.37 -34.36 -19.11
CA GLY A 466 11.25 -34.71 -20.53
C GLY A 466 10.38 -33.70 -21.28
N GLU A 467 9.18 -34.13 -21.67
CA GLU A 467 8.24 -33.27 -22.38
C GLU A 467 7.26 -32.61 -21.40
N TRP A 468 7.09 -31.27 -21.55
CA TRP A 468 6.17 -30.45 -20.77
C TRP A 468 5.88 -29.12 -21.50
N THR A 469 4.85 -28.40 -21.08
CA THR A 469 4.41 -27.13 -21.66
C THR A 469 4.96 -25.96 -20.88
N LEU A 470 5.70 -25.06 -21.52
CA LEU A 470 6.00 -23.72 -20.99
C LEU A 470 4.87 -22.78 -21.41
N LYS A 471 4.29 -22.11 -20.44
CA LYS A 471 3.27 -21.06 -20.61
C LYS A 471 3.87 -19.72 -20.18
N VAL A 472 4.17 -18.85 -21.14
CA VAL A 472 4.67 -17.50 -20.90
C VAL A 472 3.51 -16.54 -20.93
N ARG A 473 3.28 -15.79 -19.86
CA ARG A 473 2.23 -14.76 -19.83
C ARG A 473 2.51 -13.67 -20.86
N ILE A 474 1.52 -13.32 -21.67
CA ILE A 474 1.56 -12.13 -22.50
C ILE A 474 0.79 -11.04 -21.73
N PRO A 475 1.47 -10.01 -21.18
CA PRO A 475 0.84 -8.98 -20.38
C PRO A 475 -0.32 -8.27 -21.10
N GLY A 476 -1.33 -7.84 -20.35
CA GLY A 476 -2.49 -7.11 -20.91
C GLY A 476 -2.08 -5.87 -21.69
N TRP A 477 -1.08 -5.13 -21.19
CA TRP A 477 -0.56 -3.94 -21.86
C TRP A 477 0.10 -4.25 -23.23
N VAL A 478 0.69 -5.44 -23.41
CA VAL A 478 1.17 -5.93 -24.73
C VAL A 478 -0.02 -6.26 -25.65
N ARG A 479 -1.08 -6.84 -25.08
CA ARG A 479 -2.33 -7.21 -25.80
C ARG A 479 -3.27 -6.03 -26.04
N ASN A 480 -2.78 -4.79 -25.91
CA ASN A 480 -3.57 -3.56 -26.04
C ASN A 480 -4.73 -3.43 -25.04
N GLN A 481 -4.57 -3.94 -23.85
CA GLN A 481 -5.54 -3.92 -22.77
C GLN A 481 -4.93 -3.34 -21.50
N THR A 482 -5.42 -2.18 -21.05
CA THR A 482 -4.94 -1.51 -19.83
C THR A 482 -5.29 -2.32 -18.59
N VAL A 483 -6.58 -2.67 -18.48
CA VAL A 483 -7.17 -3.54 -17.45
C VAL A 483 -8.19 -4.45 -18.11
N PRO A 484 -8.56 -5.61 -17.53
CA PRO A 484 -9.51 -6.55 -18.15
C PRO A 484 -10.98 -6.07 -18.04
N SER A 485 -11.23 -4.82 -18.43
CA SER A 485 -12.54 -4.16 -18.46
C SER A 485 -12.50 -2.91 -19.33
N ASP A 486 -13.59 -2.15 -19.39
CA ASP A 486 -13.71 -0.87 -20.08
C ASP A 486 -13.41 0.35 -19.17
N LEU A 487 -12.87 0.12 -17.96
CA LEU A 487 -12.59 1.20 -16.99
C LEU A 487 -11.50 2.15 -17.48
N TYR A 488 -10.47 1.59 -18.12
CA TYR A 488 -9.34 2.35 -18.70
C TYR A 488 -9.01 1.82 -20.09
N PHE A 489 -8.61 2.72 -20.99
CA PHE A 489 -8.29 2.35 -22.37
C PHE A 489 -7.18 3.24 -22.96
N TYR A 490 -6.41 2.68 -23.88
CA TYR A 490 -5.39 3.40 -24.64
C TYR A 490 -6.02 4.29 -25.69
N THR A 491 -5.48 5.50 -25.85
CA THR A 491 -5.96 6.50 -26.81
C THR A 491 -5.07 6.69 -28.01
N ASN A 492 -3.77 6.41 -27.87
CA ASN A 492 -2.82 6.47 -28.98
C ASN A 492 -2.81 5.14 -29.76
N ASN A 493 -2.62 5.24 -31.09
CA ASN A 493 -2.54 4.07 -31.97
C ASN A 493 -1.19 3.34 -31.90
N VAL A 494 -0.60 3.27 -30.70
CA VAL A 494 0.63 2.54 -30.44
C VAL A 494 0.26 1.13 -30.00
N HIS A 495 0.68 0.15 -30.79
CA HIS A 495 0.46 -1.28 -30.49
C HIS A 495 1.82 -1.90 -30.22
N PRO A 496 2.13 -2.27 -28.97
CA PRO A 496 3.36 -3.02 -28.67
C PRO A 496 3.42 -4.32 -29.46
N GLU A 497 4.52 -4.58 -30.10
CA GLU A 497 4.79 -5.86 -30.70
C GLU A 497 5.49 -6.78 -29.69
N TYR A 498 5.44 -8.08 -29.92
CA TYR A 498 6.21 -9.05 -29.15
C TYR A 498 6.74 -10.15 -30.06
N SER A 499 7.86 -10.74 -29.65
CA SER A 499 8.40 -11.91 -30.29
C SER A 499 8.85 -12.95 -29.27
N ILE A 500 8.71 -14.24 -29.62
CA ILE A 500 9.16 -15.33 -28.79
C ILE A 500 9.89 -16.34 -29.67
N THR A 501 11.15 -16.60 -29.34
CA THR A 501 11.98 -17.58 -30.04
C THR A 501 12.43 -18.68 -29.10
N VAL A 502 12.66 -19.87 -29.64
CA VAL A 502 13.23 -21.00 -28.93
C VAL A 502 14.53 -21.41 -29.63
N ASN A 503 15.67 -21.28 -28.94
CA ASN A 503 17.01 -21.54 -29.49
C ASN A 503 17.34 -20.69 -30.74
N GLY A 504 16.75 -19.49 -30.85
CA GLY A 504 16.99 -18.56 -31.97
C GLY A 504 16.09 -18.77 -33.19
N GLU A 505 15.20 -19.77 -33.15
CA GLU A 505 14.17 -19.99 -34.18
C GLU A 505 12.81 -19.49 -33.66
N ASP A 506 11.93 -19.08 -34.55
CA ASP A 506 10.56 -18.68 -34.18
C ASP A 506 9.89 -19.79 -33.37
N GLY A 507 9.28 -19.44 -32.27
CA GLY A 507 8.67 -20.40 -31.40
C GLY A 507 7.48 -21.11 -32.07
N GLU A 508 7.38 -22.43 -31.92
CA GLU A 508 6.26 -23.23 -32.45
C GLU A 508 4.96 -23.10 -31.65
N GLY A 509 4.93 -22.20 -30.64
CA GLY A 509 3.79 -22.00 -29.77
C GLY A 509 2.74 -21.02 -30.35
N SER A 510 1.65 -20.86 -29.63
CA SER A 510 0.61 -19.89 -29.94
C SER A 510 0.06 -19.26 -28.66
N VAL A 511 -0.49 -18.05 -28.80
CA VAL A 511 -1.22 -17.40 -27.68
C VAL A 511 -2.60 -18.07 -27.55
N THR A 512 -2.88 -18.59 -26.37
CA THR A 512 -4.13 -19.22 -26.02
C THR A 512 -5.14 -18.21 -25.43
N GLU A 513 -6.42 -18.57 -25.36
CA GLU A 513 -7.50 -17.68 -24.86
C GLU A 513 -7.26 -17.22 -23.40
N ASP A 514 -6.53 -18.02 -22.61
CA ASP A 514 -6.14 -17.70 -21.24
C ASP A 514 -5.04 -16.62 -21.17
N GLY A 515 -4.52 -16.13 -22.32
CA GLY A 515 -3.53 -15.07 -22.44
C GLY A 515 -2.08 -15.48 -22.23
N TYR A 516 -1.79 -16.76 -22.46
CA TYR A 516 -0.45 -17.31 -22.40
C TYR A 516 0.05 -17.76 -23.78
N TYR A 517 1.32 -17.49 -24.06
CA TYR A 517 2.00 -18.17 -25.16
C TYR A 517 2.43 -19.54 -24.68
N SER A 518 1.87 -20.58 -25.30
CA SER A 518 2.07 -21.97 -24.87
C SER A 518 2.92 -22.73 -25.88
N VAL A 519 4.01 -23.37 -25.42
CA VAL A 519 4.87 -24.22 -26.24
C VAL A 519 5.14 -25.54 -25.54
N THR A 520 4.73 -26.64 -26.16
CA THR A 520 4.96 -28.01 -25.68
C THR A 520 6.08 -28.66 -26.47
N ARG A 521 7.11 -29.10 -25.77
CA ARG A 521 8.21 -29.82 -26.41
C ARG A 521 9.00 -30.68 -25.43
N LYS A 522 9.83 -31.60 -25.97
CA LYS A 522 10.81 -32.33 -25.16
C LYS A 522 12.01 -31.42 -24.91
N TRP A 523 11.98 -30.70 -23.80
CA TRP A 523 13.03 -29.75 -23.44
C TRP A 523 14.35 -30.43 -23.16
N LYS A 524 15.45 -29.77 -23.49
CA LYS A 524 16.83 -30.18 -23.21
C LYS A 524 17.49 -29.20 -22.25
N ASN A 525 18.47 -29.65 -21.50
CA ASN A 525 19.33 -28.77 -20.73
C ASN A 525 20.04 -27.80 -21.68
N GLY A 526 19.97 -26.50 -21.38
CA GLY A 526 20.54 -25.44 -22.20
C GLY A 526 19.59 -24.89 -23.28
N ASP A 527 18.36 -25.40 -23.39
CA ASP A 527 17.35 -24.72 -24.24
C ASP A 527 17.04 -23.32 -23.69
N ILE A 528 16.91 -22.37 -24.61
CA ILE A 528 16.68 -20.94 -24.28
C ILE A 528 15.42 -20.45 -24.98
N VAL A 529 14.53 -19.85 -24.23
CA VAL A 529 13.38 -19.10 -24.74
C VAL A 529 13.64 -17.62 -24.58
N ARG A 530 13.70 -16.88 -25.69
CA ARG A 530 13.85 -15.42 -25.68
C ARG A 530 12.51 -14.80 -25.98
N ILE A 531 12.15 -13.83 -25.15
CA ILE A 531 10.91 -13.07 -25.22
C ILE A 531 11.30 -11.60 -25.36
N HIS A 532 10.65 -10.89 -26.26
CA HIS A 532 10.75 -9.45 -26.38
C HIS A 532 9.36 -8.83 -26.37
N PHE A 533 9.20 -7.76 -25.57
CA PHE A 533 8.01 -6.91 -25.53
C PHE A 533 8.38 -5.47 -25.81
N ASP A 534 7.77 -4.84 -26.81
CA ASP A 534 7.94 -3.41 -27.03
C ASP A 534 7.42 -2.59 -25.84
N MET A 535 8.31 -1.90 -25.15
CA MET A 535 7.95 -1.03 -24.03
C MET A 535 7.85 0.44 -24.46
N LEU A 536 6.79 0.76 -25.17
CA LEU A 536 6.51 2.11 -25.66
C LEU A 536 5.64 2.89 -24.65
N PRO A 537 5.90 4.21 -24.44
CA PRO A 537 5.00 5.04 -23.65
C PRO A 537 3.62 5.14 -24.31
N ARG A 538 2.58 5.03 -23.50
CA ARG A 538 1.19 5.02 -23.98
C ARG A 538 0.32 5.94 -23.14
N THR A 539 -0.66 6.55 -23.81
CA THR A 539 -1.64 7.43 -23.18
C THR A 539 -2.91 6.66 -22.88
N VAL A 540 -3.40 6.82 -21.65
CA VAL A 540 -4.57 6.16 -21.11
C VAL A 540 -5.64 7.18 -20.74
N LYS A 541 -6.91 6.86 -21.03
CA LYS A 541 -8.09 7.57 -20.52
C LYS A 541 -8.96 6.65 -19.67
N ALA A 542 -9.69 7.26 -18.75
CA ALA A 542 -10.71 6.59 -17.97
C ALA A 542 -12.07 6.56 -18.71
N ASN A 543 -12.89 5.58 -18.33
CA ASN A 543 -14.30 5.53 -18.70
C ASN A 543 -15.01 6.85 -18.35
N SER A 544 -15.91 7.31 -19.21
CA SER A 544 -16.62 8.59 -19.02
C SER A 544 -17.42 8.72 -17.72
N LYS A 545 -17.68 7.62 -17.03
CA LYS A 545 -18.36 7.59 -15.73
C LYS A 545 -17.44 7.92 -14.56
N VAL A 546 -16.12 7.89 -14.74
CA VAL A 546 -15.15 8.34 -13.74
C VAL A 546 -15.01 9.85 -13.88
N GLU A 547 -15.83 10.59 -13.14
CA GLU A 547 -15.91 12.06 -13.24
C GLU A 547 -14.58 12.73 -12.88
N ALA A 548 -13.85 12.18 -11.90
CA ALA A 548 -12.58 12.72 -11.43
C ALA A 548 -11.47 12.71 -12.51
N ASP A 549 -11.58 11.86 -13.52
CA ASP A 549 -10.57 11.72 -14.57
C ASP A 549 -11.00 12.33 -15.92
N GLN A 550 -12.14 13.01 -15.97
CA GLN A 550 -12.59 13.65 -17.21
C GLN A 550 -11.76 14.90 -17.51
N GLY A 551 -11.27 14.98 -18.77
CA GLY A 551 -10.35 16.05 -19.18
C GLY A 551 -8.88 15.76 -18.87
N PHE A 552 -8.57 14.54 -18.40
CA PHE A 552 -7.22 14.11 -18.08
C PHE A 552 -6.78 12.90 -18.91
N VAL A 553 -5.47 12.72 -18.96
CA VAL A 553 -4.80 11.53 -19.50
C VAL A 553 -3.73 11.06 -18.51
N ALA A 554 -3.56 9.76 -18.40
CA ALA A 554 -2.42 9.17 -17.70
C ALA A 554 -1.44 8.58 -18.70
N ILE A 555 -0.18 8.42 -18.28
CA ILE A 555 0.87 7.84 -19.11
C ILE A 555 1.42 6.60 -18.43
N GLU A 556 1.54 5.52 -19.19
CA GLU A 556 2.17 4.28 -18.73
C GLU A 556 3.19 3.77 -19.75
N ARG A 557 4.16 2.97 -19.27
CA ARG A 557 5.15 2.28 -20.08
C ARG A 557 5.40 0.89 -19.49
N GLY A 558 5.07 -0.15 -20.26
CA GLY A 558 5.04 -1.50 -19.71
C GLY A 558 4.07 -1.59 -18.53
N PRO A 559 4.46 -2.19 -17.40
CA PRO A 559 3.60 -2.30 -16.21
C PRO A 559 3.56 -1.03 -15.36
N ILE A 560 4.36 -0.01 -15.67
CA ILE A 560 4.58 1.17 -14.81
C ILE A 560 3.70 2.34 -15.24
N VAL A 561 2.98 2.92 -14.29
CA VAL A 561 2.29 4.21 -14.40
C VAL A 561 3.25 5.32 -14.03
N TYR A 562 3.20 6.44 -14.75
CA TYR A 562 4.08 7.60 -14.56
C TYR A 562 3.31 8.78 -13.96
N CYS A 563 4.04 9.66 -13.28
CA CYS A 563 3.51 10.91 -12.72
C CYS A 563 4.48 12.08 -12.97
N ALA A 564 3.94 13.29 -13.02
CA ALA A 564 4.72 14.51 -12.90
C ALA A 564 4.95 14.83 -11.42
N GLU A 565 6.18 15.20 -11.04
CA GLU A 565 6.54 15.61 -9.68
C GLU A 565 7.29 16.94 -9.72
N TRP A 566 7.07 17.78 -8.72
CA TRP A 566 7.60 19.14 -8.62
C TRP A 566 9.13 19.26 -8.74
N PRO A 567 9.98 18.32 -8.22
CA PRO A 567 11.43 18.53 -8.30
C PRO A 567 12.02 18.30 -9.69
N ASP A 568 11.25 17.69 -10.58
CA ASP A 568 11.67 17.41 -11.96
C ASP A 568 11.22 18.50 -12.95
N ASN A 569 10.36 19.43 -12.50
CA ASN A 569 9.71 20.42 -13.33
C ASN A 569 9.80 21.79 -12.65
N ASP A 570 10.43 22.77 -13.30
CA ASP A 570 10.65 24.13 -12.80
C ASP A 570 9.44 25.06 -12.98
N PHE A 571 8.26 24.47 -13.18
CA PHE A 571 6.97 25.15 -13.35
C PHE A 571 5.87 24.48 -12.51
N ASP A 572 4.73 25.13 -12.37
CA ASP A 572 3.58 24.55 -11.69
C ASP A 572 2.93 23.45 -12.54
N ILE A 573 3.15 22.19 -12.17
CA ILE A 573 2.60 21.01 -12.87
C ILE A 573 1.07 20.98 -12.90
N MET A 574 0.39 21.68 -11.97
CA MET A 574 -1.07 21.77 -11.95
C MET A 574 -1.62 22.73 -13.00
N ALA A 575 -0.77 23.64 -13.49
CA ALA A 575 -1.07 24.59 -14.55
C ALA A 575 -0.68 24.08 -15.95
N ALA A 576 -0.11 22.89 -16.03
CA ALA A 576 0.42 22.34 -17.27
C ALA A 576 -0.66 21.56 -18.04
N LEU A 577 -0.79 21.88 -19.32
CA LEU A 577 -1.68 21.24 -20.28
C LEU A 577 -0.87 20.40 -21.27
N VAL A 578 -1.18 19.12 -21.40
CA VAL A 578 -0.59 18.22 -22.39
C VAL A 578 -1.56 17.96 -23.55
N ASN A 579 -1.05 17.56 -24.70
CA ASN A 579 -1.92 17.05 -25.77
C ASN A 579 -2.55 15.70 -25.33
N GLN A 580 -3.70 15.38 -25.89
CA GLN A 580 -4.37 14.10 -25.60
C GLN A 580 -3.51 12.88 -25.99
N ASN A 581 -2.72 12.99 -27.04
CA ASN A 581 -1.74 12.00 -27.49
C ASN A 581 -0.41 12.73 -27.73
N PRO A 582 0.33 13.03 -26.65
CA PRO A 582 1.56 13.80 -26.76
C PRO A 582 2.69 12.96 -27.36
N GLU A 583 3.63 13.61 -28.03
CA GLU A 583 4.92 12.98 -28.35
C GLU A 583 5.71 12.74 -27.07
N MET A 584 6.29 11.57 -26.95
CA MET A 584 6.99 11.14 -25.76
C MET A 584 8.36 10.56 -26.09
N SER A 585 9.37 10.92 -25.31
CA SER A 585 10.71 10.33 -25.36
C SER A 585 11.08 9.68 -24.03
N VAL A 586 11.76 8.54 -24.09
CA VAL A 586 12.23 7.80 -22.91
C VAL A 586 13.72 8.01 -22.74
N SER A 587 14.18 8.23 -21.52
CA SER A 587 15.60 8.36 -21.20
C SER A 587 15.94 7.72 -19.85
N ASP A 588 17.22 7.41 -19.65
CA ASP A 588 17.73 7.02 -18.36
C ASP A 588 17.69 8.20 -17.39
N GLY A 589 17.38 7.91 -16.14
CA GLY A 589 17.33 8.86 -15.04
C GLY A 589 17.62 8.20 -13.71
N GLU A 590 17.62 9.00 -12.66
CA GLU A 590 17.80 8.52 -11.30
C GLU A 590 16.99 9.36 -10.31
N ILE A 591 16.60 8.73 -9.20
CA ILE A 591 16.04 9.40 -8.02
C ILE A 591 17.15 9.51 -6.98
N ASN A 592 17.60 10.74 -6.72
CA ASN A 592 18.48 11.06 -5.61
C ASN A 592 17.61 11.35 -4.38
N ALA A 593 17.43 10.33 -3.53
CA ALA A 593 16.54 10.43 -2.38
C ALA A 593 17.13 11.34 -1.29
N SER A 594 16.28 12.13 -0.62
CA SER A 594 16.69 13.00 0.50
C SER A 594 17.24 12.22 1.69
N SER A 595 16.86 10.95 1.86
CA SER A 595 17.41 10.01 2.83
C SER A 595 18.82 9.50 2.46
N GLY A 596 19.29 9.79 1.23
CA GLY A 596 20.54 9.29 0.65
C GLY A 596 20.28 8.14 -0.33
N GLY A 597 21.28 7.89 -1.18
CA GLY A 597 21.18 6.89 -2.25
C GLY A 597 20.66 7.43 -3.58
N SER A 598 21.09 6.79 -4.66
CA SER A 598 20.64 7.05 -6.03
C SER A 598 20.03 5.76 -6.60
N TYR A 599 18.85 5.88 -7.21
CA TYR A 599 18.06 4.76 -7.70
C TYR A 599 17.77 4.96 -9.19
N PRO A 600 18.24 4.05 -10.05
CA PRO A 600 18.03 4.17 -11.49
C PRO A 600 16.55 4.00 -11.86
N ILE A 601 16.08 4.83 -12.78
CA ILE A 601 14.73 4.79 -13.34
C ILE A 601 14.79 5.07 -14.84
N LYS A 602 13.67 4.80 -15.54
CA LYS A 602 13.41 5.39 -16.85
C LYS A 602 12.46 6.58 -16.67
N THR A 603 12.80 7.71 -17.28
CA THR A 603 11.96 8.91 -17.29
C THR A 603 11.30 9.07 -18.66
N ILE A 604 10.16 9.74 -18.69
CA ILE A 604 9.47 10.12 -19.93
C ILE A 604 9.42 11.64 -19.99
N THR A 605 9.76 12.19 -21.15
CA THR A 605 9.65 13.63 -21.40
C THR A 605 8.62 13.86 -22.51
N THR A 606 7.73 14.83 -22.29
CA THR A 606 6.69 15.22 -23.24
C THR A 606 6.55 16.75 -23.32
N ASP A 607 6.00 17.25 -24.43
CA ASP A 607 5.64 18.66 -24.57
C ASP A 607 4.39 18.98 -23.74
N ALA A 608 4.42 20.13 -23.05
CA ALA A 608 3.30 20.69 -22.35
C ALA A 608 3.28 22.22 -22.47
N GLN A 609 2.16 22.83 -22.14
CA GLN A 609 1.99 24.27 -22.09
C GLN A 609 1.53 24.67 -20.71
N VAL A 610 2.30 25.52 -20.03
CA VAL A 610 1.93 26.06 -18.70
C VAL A 610 1.10 27.31 -18.90
N LEU A 611 -0.08 27.32 -18.31
CA LEU A 611 -1.01 28.45 -18.38
C LEU A 611 -1.02 29.20 -17.05
N GLY A 612 -0.91 30.52 -17.12
CA GLY A 612 -0.85 31.36 -15.93
C GLY A 612 -1.40 32.76 -16.15
N LEU A 613 -1.35 33.57 -15.10
CA LEU A 613 -1.63 35.00 -15.18
C LEU A 613 -0.36 35.79 -14.92
N ASP A 614 -0.08 36.83 -15.75
CA ASP A 614 0.98 37.77 -15.42
C ASP A 614 0.52 38.76 -14.30
N SER A 615 1.43 39.61 -13.84
CA SER A 615 1.15 40.63 -12.81
C SER A 615 0.07 41.64 -13.18
N SER A 616 -0.31 41.70 -14.46
CA SER A 616 -1.43 42.53 -14.94
C SER A 616 -2.75 41.76 -15.05
N GLY A 617 -2.76 40.48 -14.73
CA GLY A 617 -3.93 39.59 -14.83
C GLY A 617 -4.20 39.08 -16.25
N ARG A 618 -3.23 39.17 -17.18
CA ARG A 618 -3.40 38.60 -18.52
C ARG A 618 -2.95 37.15 -18.55
N LEU A 619 -3.68 36.35 -19.30
CA LEU A 619 -3.35 34.95 -19.51
C LEU A 619 -1.99 34.84 -20.27
N THR A 620 -1.11 34.03 -19.72
CA THR A 620 0.16 33.62 -20.32
C THR A 620 0.13 32.14 -20.69
N ALA A 621 0.94 31.74 -21.65
CA ALA A 621 1.07 30.36 -22.08
C ALA A 621 2.53 30.13 -22.49
N ASP A 622 3.23 29.30 -21.73
CA ASP A 622 4.64 29.01 -21.91
C ASP A 622 4.83 27.54 -22.30
N ASP A 623 5.48 27.31 -23.45
CA ASP A 623 5.81 25.96 -23.90
C ASP A 623 6.97 25.38 -23.06
N VAL A 624 6.77 24.20 -22.51
CA VAL A 624 7.74 23.54 -21.63
C VAL A 624 7.93 22.07 -21.99
N LYS A 625 9.01 21.48 -21.50
CA LYS A 625 9.22 20.04 -21.50
C LYS A 625 8.87 19.48 -20.13
N MET A 626 7.78 18.72 -20.03
CA MET A 626 7.37 18.06 -18.80
C MET A 626 8.09 16.73 -18.66
N LYS A 627 8.75 16.53 -17.51
CA LYS A 627 9.41 15.27 -17.16
C LYS A 627 8.53 14.45 -16.22
N LEU A 628 8.39 13.18 -16.54
CA LEU A 628 7.61 12.21 -15.77
C LEU A 628 8.52 11.13 -15.20
N ILE A 629 8.22 10.68 -14.01
CA ILE A 629 8.90 9.59 -13.31
C ILE A 629 7.92 8.45 -12.99
N PRO A 630 8.41 7.23 -12.71
CA PRO A 630 7.55 6.15 -12.21
C PRO A 630 6.77 6.56 -10.95
N TYR A 631 5.46 6.29 -10.91
CA TYR A 631 4.60 6.66 -9.79
C TYR A 631 5.13 6.16 -8.43
N TYR A 632 5.64 4.94 -8.33
CA TYR A 632 6.18 4.44 -7.07
C TYR A 632 7.39 5.24 -6.56
N ALA A 633 8.04 6.04 -7.41
CA ALA A 633 9.28 6.77 -7.11
C ALA A 633 9.04 8.19 -6.62
N TRP A 634 7.79 8.68 -6.58
CA TRP A 634 7.50 10.03 -6.10
C TRP A 634 7.71 10.19 -4.58
N ASN A 635 7.83 11.42 -4.10
CA ASN A 635 7.98 11.79 -2.68
C ASN A 635 9.26 11.28 -2.00
N HIS A 636 10.33 11.08 -2.76
CA HIS A 636 11.65 10.76 -2.19
C HIS A 636 12.54 11.99 -2.03
N ARG A 637 12.12 13.14 -2.55
CA ARG A 637 12.86 14.40 -2.56
C ARG A 637 12.14 15.51 -1.79
N GLY A 638 11.27 15.14 -0.85
CA GLY A 638 10.44 16.02 -0.04
C GLY A 638 8.98 16.05 -0.47
N ALA A 639 8.15 16.65 0.37
CA ALA A 639 6.74 16.87 0.08
C ALA A 639 6.57 17.97 -0.98
N GLY A 640 5.61 17.80 -1.88
CA GLY A 640 5.31 18.77 -2.92
C GLY A 640 4.26 18.27 -3.89
N LYS A 641 4.05 19.03 -4.96
CA LYS A 641 3.04 18.72 -5.97
C LYS A 641 3.41 17.47 -6.76
N MET A 642 2.41 16.62 -6.98
CA MET A 642 2.50 15.42 -7.83
C MET A 642 1.17 15.19 -8.52
N ARG A 643 1.19 14.65 -9.74
CA ARG A 643 -0.01 14.33 -10.51
C ARG A 643 0.22 13.14 -11.44
N VAL A 644 -0.63 12.12 -11.34
CA VAL A 644 -0.69 10.97 -12.27
C VAL A 644 -1.52 11.32 -13.49
N TRP A 645 -2.71 11.88 -13.30
CA TRP A 645 -3.62 12.28 -14.36
C TRP A 645 -3.31 13.69 -14.85
N LEU A 646 -2.70 13.81 -16.03
CA LEU A 646 -2.25 15.06 -16.63
C LEU A 646 -3.40 15.77 -17.35
N SER A 647 -3.57 17.07 -17.13
CA SER A 647 -4.61 17.86 -17.79
C SER A 647 -4.42 17.90 -19.31
N HIS A 648 -5.46 17.59 -20.07
CA HIS A 648 -5.52 17.82 -21.50
C HIS A 648 -6.71 18.69 -21.94
N ASP A 649 -7.53 19.13 -20.99
CA ASP A 649 -8.64 20.07 -21.17
C ASP A 649 -8.39 21.30 -20.30
N LEU A 650 -8.59 22.49 -20.86
CA LEU A 650 -8.45 23.77 -20.17
C LEU A 650 -9.28 23.87 -18.88
N LYS A 651 -10.37 23.13 -18.77
CA LYS A 651 -11.22 23.13 -17.59
C LYS A 651 -10.60 22.42 -16.38
N THR A 652 -9.54 21.64 -16.57
CA THR A 652 -8.93 20.81 -15.54
C THR A 652 -7.61 21.38 -15.03
N ILE A 653 -7.14 22.48 -15.55
CA ILE A 653 -5.93 23.15 -15.07
C ILE A 653 -6.22 24.13 -13.95
N THR A 654 -5.26 24.27 -13.03
CA THR A 654 -5.20 25.38 -12.07
C THR A 654 -4.19 26.39 -12.58
N LEU A 655 -4.65 27.61 -12.95
CA LEU A 655 -3.75 28.63 -13.49
C LEU A 655 -2.62 28.95 -12.51
N SER A 656 -1.40 29.03 -13.01
CA SER A 656 -0.28 29.57 -12.23
C SER A 656 -0.51 31.05 -11.99
N LEU A 657 -0.48 31.43 -10.71
CA LEU A 657 -0.69 32.82 -10.28
C LEU A 657 0.67 33.51 -10.09
N PRO A 658 0.77 34.84 -10.27
CA PRO A 658 1.98 35.59 -9.96
C PRO A 658 2.35 35.47 -8.48
N GLU A 659 3.65 35.50 -8.18
CA GLU A 659 4.11 35.49 -6.78
C GLU A 659 3.52 36.65 -5.98
N THR A 660 3.14 36.35 -4.73
CA THR A 660 2.75 37.33 -3.71
C THR A 660 3.95 37.60 -2.80
N LEU A 661 3.85 38.65 -1.97
CA LEU A 661 4.88 38.95 -0.98
C LEU A 661 5.09 37.78 -0.01
N ALA A 662 3.99 37.12 0.40
CA ALA A 662 4.03 35.92 1.27
C ALA A 662 4.69 34.74 0.55
N SER A 663 4.27 34.39 -0.66
CA SER A 663 4.79 33.22 -1.39
C SER A 663 6.28 33.32 -1.74
N GLY A 664 6.79 34.54 -1.94
CA GLY A 664 8.23 34.79 -2.15
C GLY A 664 9.07 34.87 -0.85
N SER A 665 8.47 34.68 0.32
CA SER A 665 9.11 34.86 1.62
C SER A 665 9.67 33.56 2.21
N SER A 666 10.80 33.68 2.94
CA SER A 666 11.29 32.56 3.75
C SER A 666 10.54 32.47 5.08
N VAL A 667 10.23 31.23 5.50
CA VAL A 667 9.45 30.91 6.70
C VAL A 667 10.37 30.45 7.84
N LYS A 668 10.12 30.95 9.07
CA LYS A 668 10.71 30.40 10.32
C LYS A 668 9.61 30.27 11.38
N ALA A 669 9.71 29.25 12.21
CA ALA A 669 8.80 28.99 13.33
C ALA A 669 9.55 28.90 14.67
N SER A 670 8.84 29.16 15.78
CA SER A 670 9.36 29.09 17.16
C SER A 670 9.82 27.68 17.55
N SER A 671 9.15 26.68 17.03
CA SER A 671 9.42 25.26 17.26
C SER A 671 9.20 24.45 16.00
N LYS A 672 9.49 23.15 16.02
CA LYS A 672 9.25 22.27 14.86
C LYS A 672 7.77 22.29 14.49
N MET A 673 7.50 22.61 13.25
CA MET A 673 6.18 22.68 12.66
C MET A 673 6.11 21.75 11.45
N ALA A 674 4.99 21.05 11.28
CA ALA A 674 4.77 20.23 10.10
C ALA A 674 4.32 21.10 8.92
N ALA A 675 4.69 20.72 7.70
CA ALA A 675 4.21 21.28 6.44
C ALA A 675 4.23 22.84 6.37
N THR A 676 5.33 23.46 6.78
CA THR A 676 5.45 24.94 6.79
C THR A 676 5.27 25.58 5.42
N SER A 677 5.44 24.83 4.32
CA SER A 677 5.15 25.31 2.96
C SER A 677 3.66 25.65 2.73
N ALA A 678 2.75 25.12 3.54
CA ALA A 678 1.34 25.42 3.47
C ALA A 678 1.04 26.89 3.82
N LEU A 679 1.89 27.52 4.65
CA LEU A 679 1.65 28.86 5.14
C LEU A 679 1.61 29.94 4.07
N ASN A 680 2.23 29.70 2.92
CA ASN A 680 2.37 30.68 1.83
C ASN A 680 2.28 30.04 0.43
N ASP A 681 1.55 28.94 0.31
CA ASP A 681 1.33 28.23 -0.97
C ASP A 681 0.19 28.81 -1.80
N ARG A 682 -0.57 29.77 -1.25
CA ARG A 682 -1.73 30.45 -1.85
C ARG A 682 -2.94 29.54 -2.06
N LEU A 683 -3.00 28.43 -1.37
CA LEU A 683 -4.16 27.54 -1.40
C LEU A 683 -5.16 27.97 -0.34
N VAL A 684 -6.37 28.23 -0.78
CA VAL A 684 -7.48 28.63 0.11
C VAL A 684 -8.35 27.42 0.38
N PRO A 685 -8.62 27.10 1.67
CA PRO A 685 -9.42 25.93 2.01
C PRO A 685 -10.89 26.11 1.61
N SER A 686 -11.55 25.00 1.27
CA SER A 686 -12.98 24.95 1.01
C SER A 686 -13.82 24.94 2.30
N ASN A 687 -13.24 24.49 3.41
CA ASN A 687 -13.81 24.46 4.76
C ASN A 687 -12.68 24.28 5.80
N GLU A 688 -13.02 24.30 7.10
CA GLU A 688 -12.07 24.21 8.21
C GLU A 688 -11.35 22.86 8.32
N THR A 689 -11.87 21.80 7.71
CA THR A 689 -11.31 20.44 7.74
C THR A 689 -10.81 19.97 6.39
N ASP A 690 -10.57 20.88 5.44
CA ASP A 690 -10.15 20.57 4.08
C ASP A 690 -8.82 19.83 4.06
N ARG A 691 -8.86 18.54 3.81
CA ARG A 691 -7.67 17.68 3.69
C ARG A 691 -7.17 17.51 2.25
N SER A 692 -7.78 18.19 1.30
CA SER A 692 -7.32 18.20 -0.10
C SER A 692 -6.13 19.13 -0.34
N ILE A 693 -5.83 20.01 0.61
CA ILE A 693 -4.70 20.94 0.58
C ILE A 693 -3.82 20.77 1.84
N PRO A 694 -2.54 21.20 1.79
CA PRO A 694 -1.65 21.18 2.95
C PRO A 694 -2.15 22.10 4.07
N TYR A 695 -1.81 21.79 5.32
CA TYR A 695 -1.91 22.70 6.46
C TYR A 695 -0.70 22.53 7.37
N ALA A 696 -0.24 23.63 7.94
CA ALA A 696 0.85 23.65 8.89
C ALA A 696 0.33 23.55 10.33
N HIS A 697 1.01 22.81 11.22
CA HIS A 697 0.64 22.71 12.63
C HIS A 697 1.84 22.44 13.54
N TRP A 698 1.73 22.77 14.84
CA TRP A 698 2.82 22.60 15.81
C TRP A 698 2.90 21.20 16.43
N GLY A 699 2.31 20.16 15.80
CA GLY A 699 2.35 18.79 16.29
C GLY A 699 1.66 18.62 17.64
N SER A 700 2.35 18.05 18.61
CA SER A 700 1.83 17.83 19.97
C SER A 700 1.97 19.03 20.92
N LYS A 701 2.30 20.21 20.44
CA LYS A 701 2.38 21.41 21.27
C LYS A 701 0.97 21.90 21.65
N THR A 702 0.76 22.18 22.92
CA THR A 702 -0.51 22.67 23.49
C THR A 702 -0.25 23.68 24.60
N GLY A 703 -1.16 24.62 24.81
CA GLY A 703 -1.14 25.59 25.91
C GLY A 703 0.09 26.49 25.93
N THR A 704 0.76 26.72 24.80
CA THR A 704 1.97 27.53 24.68
C THR A 704 1.74 28.69 23.69
N THR A 705 2.52 29.77 23.84
CA THR A 705 2.60 30.81 22.83
C THR A 705 3.67 30.44 21.80
N GLU A 706 3.28 30.25 20.55
CA GLU A 706 4.15 29.91 19.44
C GLU A 706 4.15 31.04 18.40
N TRP A 707 5.13 31.04 17.48
CA TRP A 707 5.16 32.05 16.43
C TRP A 707 5.73 31.53 15.11
N ILE A 708 5.33 32.20 14.04
CA ILE A 708 5.82 32.05 12.67
C ILE A 708 6.29 33.42 12.19
N SER A 709 7.36 33.47 11.41
CA SER A 709 7.79 34.73 10.78
C SER A 709 8.11 34.54 9.30
N TYR A 710 7.72 35.52 8.50
CA TYR A 710 8.20 35.73 7.14
C TYR A 710 9.38 36.68 7.13
N THR A 711 10.36 36.35 6.32
CA THR A 711 11.40 37.30 5.89
C THR A 711 11.18 37.58 4.40
N PHE A 712 10.86 38.80 4.08
CA PHE A 712 10.54 39.23 2.71
C PHE A 712 11.81 39.31 1.84
N PRO A 713 11.69 39.12 0.52
CA PRO A 713 12.83 39.27 -0.41
C PRO A 713 13.43 40.68 -0.40
N ALA A 714 12.62 41.70 -0.13
CA ALA A 714 13.02 43.08 0.00
C ALA A 714 12.16 43.82 1.05
N LYS A 715 12.62 44.99 1.50
CA LYS A 715 11.82 45.84 2.38
C LYS A 715 10.53 46.27 1.66
N SER A 716 9.39 45.90 2.25
CA SER A 716 8.08 46.03 1.63
C SER A 716 7.12 46.80 2.55
N LYS A 717 6.16 47.49 1.93
CA LYS A 717 5.07 48.16 2.64
C LYS A 717 3.92 47.19 2.78
N VAL A 718 3.47 46.92 4.02
CA VAL A 718 2.40 45.99 4.35
C VAL A 718 1.38 46.65 5.25
N SER A 719 0.09 46.29 5.10
CA SER A 719 -1.02 46.88 5.86
C SER A 719 -2.15 45.89 6.16
N ARG A 720 -2.02 44.64 5.71
CA ARG A 720 -3.06 43.62 5.86
C ARG A 720 -2.45 42.22 5.95
N CYS A 721 -3.06 41.40 6.82
CA CYS A 721 -2.81 39.99 6.89
C CYS A 721 -4.11 39.21 6.91
N THR A 722 -4.09 38.01 6.31
CA THR A 722 -5.24 37.08 6.33
C THR A 722 -4.75 35.70 6.73
N VAL A 723 -5.39 35.08 7.72
CA VAL A 723 -5.07 33.70 8.17
C VAL A 723 -6.28 32.81 7.98
N TYR A 724 -6.06 31.60 7.44
CA TYR A 724 -7.05 30.53 7.38
C TYR A 724 -6.67 29.44 8.37
N TRP A 725 -7.52 29.23 9.39
CA TRP A 725 -7.28 28.25 10.45
C TRP A 725 -7.79 26.88 10.08
N TYR A 726 -6.97 25.84 10.35
CA TYR A 726 -7.37 24.44 10.27
C TYR A 726 -7.91 23.99 11.64
N ASP A 727 -9.09 23.36 11.64
CA ASP A 727 -9.75 22.84 12.85
C ASP A 727 -10.42 21.50 12.50
N ASP A 728 -10.00 20.41 13.12
CA ASP A 728 -10.48 19.06 12.83
C ASP A 728 -11.36 18.46 13.95
N GLU A 729 -12.01 19.33 14.74
CA GLU A 729 -13.01 18.91 15.72
C GLU A 729 -14.13 18.06 15.06
N PRO A 730 -14.61 16.95 15.68
CA PRO A 730 -14.18 16.41 16.99
C PRO A 730 -13.09 15.35 16.90
N TRP A 731 -12.54 15.05 15.73
CA TRP A 731 -11.78 13.82 15.45
C TRP A 731 -10.26 13.96 15.61
N GLY A 732 -9.72 15.17 15.50
CA GLY A 732 -8.29 15.42 15.59
C GLY A 732 -7.92 16.38 16.72
N GLU A 733 -6.63 16.76 16.76
CA GLU A 733 -6.03 17.55 17.84
C GLU A 733 -5.91 19.05 17.51
N CYS A 734 -6.19 19.46 16.27
CA CYS A 734 -6.11 20.86 15.88
C CYS A 734 -7.40 21.62 16.19
N ARG A 735 -7.26 22.81 16.79
CA ARG A 735 -8.34 23.77 17.03
C ARG A 735 -7.89 25.15 16.59
N VAL A 736 -8.85 26.04 16.33
CA VAL A 736 -8.51 27.46 16.19
C VAL A 736 -7.81 27.96 17.45
N PRO A 737 -6.87 28.92 17.38
CA PRO A 737 -6.13 29.37 18.54
C PRO A 737 -7.01 30.18 19.52
N ASP A 738 -6.57 30.25 20.78
CA ASP A 738 -7.18 31.10 21.79
C ASP A 738 -7.05 32.58 21.43
N SER A 739 -5.92 32.99 20.90
CA SER A 739 -5.67 34.34 20.36
C SER A 739 -4.47 34.35 19.41
N TRP A 740 -4.34 35.39 18.60
CA TRP A 740 -3.19 35.64 17.74
C TRP A 740 -2.94 37.11 17.56
N ARG A 741 -1.73 37.51 17.09
CA ARG A 741 -1.34 38.89 16.86
C ARG A 741 -0.17 39.00 15.89
N ILE A 742 -0.06 40.19 15.26
CA ILE A 742 0.97 40.47 14.26
C ILE A 742 2.01 41.44 14.84
N TYR A 743 3.27 41.14 14.56
CA TYR A 743 4.42 41.98 14.84
C TYR A 743 5.22 42.21 13.55
N TYR A 744 5.85 43.36 13.48
CA TYR A 744 6.82 43.67 12.41
C TYR A 744 8.21 43.86 13.00
N LYS A 745 9.23 43.69 12.16
CA LYS A 745 10.60 43.92 12.53
C LYS A 745 10.98 45.35 12.20
N ASP A 746 11.29 46.17 13.23
CA ASP A 746 11.68 47.54 13.07
C ASP A 746 13.16 47.66 12.53
N SER A 747 13.56 48.86 12.18
CA SER A 747 14.88 49.18 11.60
C SER A 747 16.03 48.85 12.54
N ASP A 748 15.82 48.82 13.86
CA ASP A 748 16.79 48.36 14.86
C ASP A 748 16.86 46.85 15.08
N GLY A 749 16.01 46.08 14.36
CA GLY A 749 15.93 44.65 14.46
C GLY A 749 14.99 44.10 15.54
N THR A 750 14.29 44.99 16.26
CA THR A 750 13.32 44.63 17.33
C THR A 750 11.93 44.32 16.75
N TRP A 751 11.27 43.33 17.38
CA TRP A 751 9.87 43.05 17.07
C TRP A 751 8.94 43.98 17.79
N LYS A 752 8.07 44.70 17.06
CA LYS A 752 7.05 45.60 17.57
C LYS A 752 5.68 45.16 17.11
N PRO A 753 4.64 45.27 17.94
CA PRO A 753 3.27 45.03 17.50
C PRO A 753 2.87 46.03 16.41
N VAL A 754 2.02 45.62 15.46
CA VAL A 754 1.42 46.54 14.50
C VAL A 754 0.43 47.48 15.21
N GLU A 755 0.34 48.73 14.75
CA GLU A 755 -0.58 49.75 15.32
C GLU A 755 -1.85 49.85 14.44
N GLY A 756 -2.95 50.29 15.04
CA GLY A 756 -4.22 50.48 14.33
C GLY A 756 -4.86 49.18 13.83
N ALA A 757 -4.51 48.03 14.45
CA ALA A 757 -5.00 46.73 14.03
C ALA A 757 -6.49 46.54 14.32
N ASP A 758 -7.21 45.92 13.36
CA ASP A 758 -8.55 45.40 13.56
C ASP A 758 -8.58 44.31 14.65
N GLU A 759 -9.79 43.87 15.02
CA GLU A 759 -9.98 42.75 15.95
C GLU A 759 -9.45 41.47 15.31
N TYR A 760 -8.67 40.68 16.06
CA TYR A 760 -8.09 39.39 15.65
C TYR A 760 -9.13 38.28 15.82
N SER A 761 -9.86 37.96 14.74
CA SER A 761 -10.87 36.90 14.75
C SER A 761 -10.23 35.50 14.61
N THR A 762 -10.92 34.47 15.10
CA THR A 762 -10.57 33.05 15.02
C THR A 762 -11.69 32.22 14.39
N GLY A 763 -12.33 32.75 13.34
CA GLY A 763 -13.41 32.05 12.63
C GLY A 763 -12.92 30.77 11.93
N LYS A 764 -13.71 29.70 12.03
CA LYS A 764 -13.44 28.40 11.36
C LYS A 764 -13.82 28.47 9.89
N GLY A 765 -12.98 27.95 9.00
CA GLY A 765 -13.25 27.82 7.56
C GLY A 765 -13.43 29.13 6.79
N ILE A 766 -13.04 30.26 7.37
CA ILE A 766 -13.14 31.58 6.76
C ILE A 766 -11.83 32.35 6.82
N ALA A 767 -11.71 33.39 5.98
CA ALA A 767 -10.62 34.33 6.02
C ALA A 767 -10.68 35.19 7.29
N ASN A 768 -9.69 35.09 8.17
CA ASN A 768 -9.51 35.93 9.34
C ASN A 768 -8.58 37.09 8.98
N THR A 769 -9.13 38.19 8.52
CA THR A 769 -8.37 39.35 8.00
C THR A 769 -8.23 40.43 9.05
N VAL A 770 -7.01 40.95 9.19
CA VAL A 770 -6.64 42.06 10.04
C VAL A 770 -5.98 43.16 9.20
N ASN A 771 -6.56 44.32 9.14
CA ASN A 771 -5.93 45.53 8.61
C ASN A 771 -5.22 46.25 9.74
N PHE A 772 -4.15 46.96 9.46
CA PHE A 772 -3.35 47.75 10.41
C PHE A 772 -2.69 48.92 9.71
N ASP A 773 -2.16 49.86 10.49
CA ASP A 773 -1.49 51.03 9.95
C ASP A 773 -0.34 50.61 9.04
N PRO A 774 -0.22 51.18 7.81
CA PRO A 774 0.79 50.78 6.86
C PRO A 774 2.22 50.93 7.40
N ILE A 775 3.00 49.87 7.34
CA ILE A 775 4.40 49.83 7.82
C ILE A 775 5.35 49.39 6.70
N GLU A 776 6.59 49.84 6.73
CA GLU A 776 7.69 49.37 5.88
C GLU A 776 8.62 48.50 6.68
N THR A 777 8.66 47.22 6.35
CA THR A 777 9.44 46.21 7.07
C THR A 777 10.09 45.17 6.16
N THR A 778 11.08 44.43 6.65
CA THR A 778 11.65 43.25 6.01
C THR A 778 11.08 41.95 6.56
N SER A 779 10.28 41.99 7.63
CA SER A 779 9.77 40.77 8.25
C SER A 779 8.47 41.02 9.02
N LEU A 780 7.53 40.10 8.93
CA LEU A 780 6.39 40.00 9.81
C LEU A 780 6.47 38.75 10.67
N LYS A 781 5.87 38.80 11.87
CA LYS A 781 5.74 37.68 12.79
C LYS A 781 4.26 37.54 13.19
N LEU A 782 3.72 36.35 12.98
CA LEU A 782 2.43 35.90 13.50
C LEU A 782 2.70 35.19 14.82
N GLU A 783 2.19 35.66 15.93
CA GLU A 783 2.25 35.04 17.25
C GLU A 783 0.89 34.47 17.61
N VAL A 784 0.86 33.24 18.13
CA VAL A 784 -0.34 32.39 18.28
C VAL A 784 -0.34 31.78 19.68
N ASP A 785 -1.41 31.99 20.44
CA ASP A 785 -1.63 31.35 21.74
C ASP A 785 -2.42 30.04 21.50
N LEU A 786 -1.78 28.89 21.67
CA LEU A 786 -2.38 27.57 21.46
C LEU A 786 -3.34 27.23 22.59
N PRO A 787 -4.47 26.55 22.30
CA PRO A 787 -5.41 26.08 23.33
C PRO A 787 -4.74 25.16 24.34
N LYS A 788 -5.23 25.12 25.57
CA LYS A 788 -4.63 24.39 26.70
C LYS A 788 -4.37 22.93 26.40
N ASP A 789 -5.31 22.27 25.74
CA ASP A 789 -5.30 20.81 25.53
C ASP A 789 -5.19 20.42 24.04
N ASN A 790 -5.03 21.40 23.14
CA ASN A 790 -5.01 21.20 21.70
C ASN A 790 -3.89 22.01 21.04
N THR A 791 -3.47 21.55 19.85
CA THR A 791 -2.60 22.33 18.96
C THR A 791 -3.45 23.22 18.04
N SER A 792 -2.79 24.11 17.25
CA SER A 792 -3.48 24.88 16.19
C SER A 792 -2.87 24.56 14.83
N GLY A 793 -3.70 24.64 13.79
CA GLY A 793 -3.31 24.46 12.40
C GLY A 793 -3.62 25.70 11.55
N ILE A 794 -2.82 25.92 10.51
CA ILE A 794 -2.94 27.04 9.57
C ILE A 794 -2.87 26.50 8.15
N PHE A 795 -3.86 26.82 7.33
CA PHE A 795 -3.82 26.54 5.89
C PHE A 795 -2.96 27.57 5.14
N GLU A 796 -3.23 28.85 5.34
CA GLU A 796 -2.55 29.93 4.64
C GLU A 796 -2.39 31.14 5.56
N TRP A 797 -1.27 31.84 5.45
CA TRP A 797 -1.06 33.16 6.01
C TRP A 797 -0.63 34.12 4.91
N ALA A 798 -1.61 34.79 4.31
CA ALA A 798 -1.41 35.81 3.28
C ALA A 798 -1.02 37.16 3.89
N VAL A 799 -0.22 37.94 3.15
CA VAL A 799 0.27 39.27 3.53
C VAL A 799 0.14 40.20 2.32
N ASP A 800 -0.48 41.39 2.51
CA ASP A 800 -0.66 42.42 1.51
C ASP A 800 -0.17 43.80 1.97
#